data_cc5e3241e8edea05fe5d0da30e0d69bf
#
_entry.id   cc5e3241e8edea05fe5d0da30e0d69bf
#
_cell.length_a   1.000
_cell.length_b   1.000
_cell.length_c   1.000
_cell.angle_alpha   90.00
_cell.angle_beta   90.00
_cell.angle_gamma   90.00
#
_symmetry.space_group_name_H-M   'P 1'
#
loop_
_entity.id
_entity.type
_entity.pdbx_description
1 polymer ?
#
loop_
_entity_poly.entity_id
_entity_poly.type
_entity_poly.pdbx_seq_one_letter_code
_entity_poly.pdbx_strand_id
1 'polypeptide(L)'
;MTDQLIEGAHAARSTVGGSPFPPIADYGFLSDCEVSALVAPTGNVEWMCLPRMDGPSVFAAMLDRGAGWFRLGPADVMVPSGRRYLPGTMVLETTWGTPTGWAVVRDVLLVGPWRHGSARSPTHRRVPVDHSAERVLVRTARCLQGTVDFVLECEPAFDYGRQRGVWRYTGDGYREGEALLGDEPQLKLTTDLNLGFEGPRAIARRRLRPGERVFCALSWEGGSPPETFAEAHQRLANTADFWHEWIARGKFPDHPWRKHLQRSALTLKGLIYAPTGALLAAATSSLPETPGGERNYDYRYTWLRDSAFMLWGLYTLGLDREANDFFYFLTDLAEQEPDLQIMYGIGGERELTEETLDHLSGYDGARPVRIGNGAWDQRQHDVWGVLLDSVYLHTRSRDRLDERRWPMLVRQVEAAIAHWREPDQGLWEVRGPARHFTASKVFCWVAADRGAKLAQLRGDDEHAAAWRKAADEIHADVCAHGTDDRGVFCQHYQTTALDASALLIPLVGFLPPEDERVRATVLAIADELTEDELVFRYRVEETDDGFSGEEGTFTICSFWLVSALTEIGEVARARALCEKLLSYASPLFLYAEEIDPHSGRHLGNFPQAFSHLALINAVIHLIREDERRSAGAASSPGLSPAAGAAPAVPGEQPTAGP
;
A
#
# COMPACT_ATOMS: atom_id res chain seq x y z
N MET A 1 -18.44 23.47 34.55
CA MET A 1 -17.00 23.59 34.90
C MET A 1 -16.24 22.29 34.76
N THR A 2 -16.90 21.14 34.75
CA THR A 2 -16.29 19.81 34.54
C THR A 2 -16.08 19.47 33.03
N ASP A 3 -16.98 19.93 32.16
CA ASP A 3 -16.89 19.63 30.70
C ASP A 3 -15.75 20.39 30.00
N GLN A 4 -15.49 21.64 30.39
CA GLN A 4 -14.36 22.41 29.87
C GLN A 4 -12.98 21.86 30.26
N LEU A 5 -12.91 21.14 31.41
CA LEU A 5 -11.68 20.49 31.86
C LEU A 5 -11.40 19.17 31.08
N ILE A 6 -12.45 18.52 30.57
CA ILE A 6 -12.33 17.29 29.77
C ILE A 6 -11.95 17.63 28.31
N GLU A 7 -12.56 18.66 27.72
CA GLU A 7 -12.14 19.20 26.43
C GLU A 7 -10.69 19.71 26.43
N GLY A 8 -10.31 20.44 27.51
CA GLY A 8 -8.92 20.89 27.69
C GLY A 8 -7.90 19.76 27.84
N ALA A 9 -8.31 18.59 28.38
CA ALA A 9 -7.41 17.44 28.53
C ALA A 9 -7.14 16.68 27.22
N HIS A 10 -8.08 16.69 26.27
CA HIS A 10 -7.87 16.11 24.94
C HIS A 10 -7.09 17.04 24.00
N ALA A 11 -7.27 18.35 24.10
CA ALA A 11 -6.57 19.34 23.28
C ALA A 11 -5.10 19.57 23.69
N ALA A 12 -4.71 19.24 24.93
CA ALA A 12 -3.39 19.59 25.48
C ALA A 12 -2.26 18.59 25.22
N ARG A 13 -2.40 17.63 24.30
CA ARG A 13 -1.52 16.47 24.23
C ARG A 13 -0.89 16.21 22.86
N SER A 14 -0.66 17.26 22.09
CA SER A 14 0.20 17.19 20.92
C SER A 14 1.66 17.10 21.35
N THR A 15 2.36 16.11 20.85
CA THR A 15 3.75 15.86 21.22
C THR A 15 4.75 16.55 20.29
N VAL A 16 4.31 17.08 19.14
CA VAL A 16 5.18 17.76 18.17
C VAL A 16 4.43 18.90 17.47
N GLY A 17 4.96 20.10 17.51
CA GLY A 17 4.53 21.21 16.67
C GLY A 17 3.19 21.89 16.99
N GLY A 18 2.51 21.55 18.09
CA GLY A 18 1.22 22.15 18.46
C GLY A 18 -0.02 21.51 17.83
N SER A 19 0.13 20.56 16.90
CA SER A 19 -0.99 19.81 16.33
C SER A 19 -1.56 18.78 17.31
N PRO A 20 -2.90 18.61 17.41
CA PRO A 20 -3.51 17.54 18.19
C PRO A 20 -3.39 16.15 17.52
N PHE A 21 -2.92 16.09 16.29
CA PHE A 21 -2.77 14.87 15.50
C PHE A 21 -1.36 14.28 15.63
N PRO A 22 -1.21 12.97 15.91
CA PRO A 22 0.10 12.31 15.80
C PRO A 22 0.65 12.39 14.37
N PRO A 23 1.99 12.42 14.18
CA PRO A 23 2.58 12.31 12.85
C PRO A 23 2.09 11.06 12.12
N ILE A 24 1.86 11.16 10.80
CA ILE A 24 1.37 10.05 9.96
C ILE A 24 2.27 8.81 10.09
N ALA A 25 3.59 9.01 10.11
CA ALA A 25 4.57 7.94 10.27
C ALA A 25 4.46 7.18 11.61
N ASP A 26 3.82 7.76 12.61
CA ASP A 26 3.75 7.17 13.96
C ASP A 26 2.59 6.19 14.13
N TYR A 27 1.70 6.05 13.15
CA TYR A 27 0.62 5.07 13.26
C TYR A 27 1.10 3.65 13.00
N GLY A 28 0.55 2.68 13.78
CA GLY A 28 0.73 1.25 13.55
C GLY A 28 -0.42 0.70 12.72
N PHE A 29 -0.13 -0.07 11.70
CA PHE A 29 -1.10 -0.69 10.79
C PHE A 29 -1.40 -2.12 11.22
N LEU A 30 -2.68 -2.44 11.39
CA LEU A 30 -3.20 -3.77 11.65
C LEU A 30 -4.09 -4.20 10.49
N SER A 31 -4.11 -5.50 10.17
CA SER A 31 -5.03 -6.06 9.18
C SER A 31 -5.31 -7.53 9.43
N ASP A 32 -6.52 -7.98 9.06
CA ASP A 32 -6.92 -9.37 8.91
C ASP A 32 -7.18 -9.76 7.44
N CYS A 33 -6.77 -8.89 6.50
CA CYS A 33 -6.99 -8.99 5.06
C CYS A 33 -8.47 -8.80 4.62
N GLU A 34 -9.38 -8.39 5.49
CA GLU A 34 -10.74 -7.95 5.17
C GLU A 34 -11.03 -6.55 5.72
N VAL A 35 -10.44 -6.26 6.89
CA VAL A 35 -10.51 -4.97 7.58
C VAL A 35 -9.11 -4.53 7.98
N SER A 36 -8.92 -3.22 8.09
CA SER A 36 -7.68 -2.63 8.61
C SER A 36 -7.95 -1.62 9.71
N ALA A 37 -6.95 -1.41 10.58
CA ALA A 37 -7.01 -0.41 11.62
C ALA A 37 -5.65 0.29 11.81
N LEU A 38 -5.68 1.57 12.13
CA LEU A 38 -4.49 2.34 12.49
C LEU A 38 -4.49 2.70 13.96
N VAL A 39 -3.40 2.36 14.64
CA VAL A 39 -3.19 2.57 16.07
C VAL A 39 -2.20 3.72 16.27
N ALA A 40 -2.67 4.80 16.88
CA ALA A 40 -1.85 5.96 17.24
C ALA A 40 -0.84 5.63 18.35
N PRO A 41 0.24 6.43 18.52
CA PRO A 41 1.17 6.29 19.65
C PRO A 41 0.48 6.35 21.03
N THR A 42 -0.61 7.11 21.14
CA THR A 42 -1.42 7.23 22.36
C THR A 42 -2.13 5.94 22.78
N GLY A 43 -2.09 4.90 21.95
CA GLY A 43 -2.83 3.66 22.15
C GLY A 43 -4.28 3.72 21.67
N ASN A 44 -4.67 4.77 20.93
CA ASN A 44 -5.97 4.86 20.29
C ASN A 44 -5.95 4.11 18.94
N VAL A 45 -7.01 3.36 18.62
CA VAL A 45 -7.39 3.07 17.25
C VAL A 45 -8.09 4.33 16.75
N GLU A 46 -7.52 5.00 15.75
CA GLU A 46 -8.00 6.29 15.23
C GLU A 46 -8.46 6.22 13.77
N TRP A 47 -8.30 5.07 13.14
CA TRP A 47 -8.84 4.76 11.83
C TRP A 47 -9.26 3.31 11.75
N MET A 48 -10.49 3.05 11.38
CA MET A 48 -11.03 1.72 11.10
C MET A 48 -12.35 1.84 10.34
N CYS A 49 -12.47 1.11 9.23
CA CYS A 49 -13.65 1.05 8.37
C CYS A 49 -14.29 -0.32 8.47
N LEU A 50 -15.63 -0.39 8.45
CA LEU A 50 -16.40 -1.61 8.53
C LEU A 50 -17.56 -1.58 7.52
N PRO A 51 -17.99 -2.74 7.00
CA PRO A 51 -17.47 -4.10 7.24
C PRO A 51 -16.26 -4.45 6.39
N ARG A 52 -15.85 -3.57 5.48
CA ARG A 52 -14.71 -3.73 4.55
C ARG A 52 -13.74 -2.57 4.71
N MET A 53 -12.51 -2.73 4.19
CA MET A 53 -11.47 -1.69 4.23
C MET A 53 -11.90 -0.38 3.55
N ASP A 54 -12.73 -0.43 2.51
CA ASP A 54 -13.27 0.72 1.77
C ASP A 54 -14.66 1.18 2.26
N GLY A 55 -15.19 0.54 3.29
CA GLY A 55 -16.47 0.88 3.91
C GLY A 55 -16.45 2.20 4.69
N PRO A 56 -17.60 2.60 5.25
CA PRO A 56 -17.66 3.76 6.12
C PRO A 56 -16.86 3.55 7.41
N SER A 57 -16.21 4.62 7.90
CA SER A 57 -15.44 4.53 9.12
C SER A 57 -16.31 4.43 10.37
N VAL A 58 -15.82 3.68 11.36
CA VAL A 58 -16.36 3.63 12.73
C VAL A 58 -15.45 4.36 13.72
N PHE A 59 -14.17 4.48 13.36
CA PHE A 59 -13.19 5.32 14.04
C PHE A 59 -12.48 6.14 12.98
N ALA A 60 -12.52 7.47 13.10
CA ALA A 60 -11.89 8.40 12.18
C ALA A 60 -11.25 9.59 12.92
N ALA A 61 -10.81 9.40 14.17
CA ALA A 61 -10.12 10.43 14.94
C ALA A 61 -8.83 10.91 14.24
N MET A 62 -8.32 10.17 13.27
CA MET A 62 -7.24 10.58 12.38
C MET A 62 -7.63 11.76 11.47
N LEU A 63 -8.90 11.88 11.07
CA LEU A 63 -9.40 12.98 10.22
C LEU A 63 -10.11 14.07 11.02
N ASP A 64 -10.73 13.72 12.15
CA ASP A 64 -11.37 14.65 13.06
C ASP A 64 -11.35 14.08 14.46
N ARG A 65 -10.78 14.82 15.41
CA ARG A 65 -10.60 14.33 16.81
C ARG A 65 -11.91 13.93 17.48
N GLY A 66 -13.04 14.41 16.98
CA GLY A 66 -14.38 14.02 17.41
C GLY A 66 -14.96 12.81 16.69
N ALA A 67 -14.35 12.27 15.64
CA ALA A 67 -14.94 11.25 14.78
C ALA A 67 -14.71 9.79 15.24
N GLY A 68 -14.63 9.55 16.53
CA GLY A 68 -14.58 8.22 17.15
C GLY A 68 -13.17 7.65 17.31
N TRP A 69 -12.96 6.95 18.44
CA TRP A 69 -11.69 6.30 18.79
C TRP A 69 -11.91 5.11 19.73
N PHE A 70 -10.87 4.24 19.81
CA PHE A 70 -10.85 3.13 20.76
C PHE A 70 -9.49 3.03 21.43
N ARG A 71 -9.40 3.41 22.71
CA ARG A 71 -8.18 3.45 23.52
C ARG A 71 -8.07 2.28 24.50
N LEU A 72 -6.87 1.70 24.57
CA LEU A 72 -6.41 0.91 25.70
C LEU A 72 -4.97 1.34 26.01
N GLY A 73 -4.74 1.90 27.19
CA GLY A 73 -3.42 2.40 27.58
C GLY A 73 -3.38 2.89 29.02
N PRO A 74 -2.20 3.33 29.51
CA PRO A 74 -2.08 3.96 30.82
C PRO A 74 -2.90 5.25 30.89
N ALA A 75 -3.48 5.52 32.07
CA ALA A 75 -4.32 6.70 32.29
C ALA A 75 -3.54 8.03 32.14
N ASP A 76 -2.30 8.05 32.64
CA ASP A 76 -1.53 9.29 32.83
C ASP A 76 -0.39 9.48 31.81
N VAL A 77 -0.20 8.54 30.88
CA VAL A 77 0.89 8.58 29.90
C VAL A 77 0.32 8.39 28.50
N MET A 78 0.68 9.30 27.58
CA MET A 78 0.24 9.30 26.19
C MET A 78 1.36 9.01 25.19
N VAL A 79 2.61 9.08 25.63
CA VAL A 79 3.77 8.79 24.80
C VAL A 79 4.35 7.45 25.23
N PRO A 80 4.40 6.44 24.34
CA PRO A 80 4.97 5.15 24.67
C PRO A 80 6.49 5.22 24.75
N SER A 81 7.09 4.32 25.53
CA SER A 81 8.55 4.16 25.62
C SER A 81 9.12 3.42 24.40
N GLY A 82 8.30 2.68 23.68
CA GLY A 82 8.69 1.99 22.47
C GLY A 82 7.53 1.27 21.81
N ARG A 83 7.63 1.10 20.50
CA ARG A 83 6.63 0.40 19.67
C ARG A 83 7.35 -0.50 18.67
N ARG A 84 6.80 -1.65 18.44
CA ARG A 84 7.30 -2.60 17.42
C ARG A 84 6.21 -3.57 17.01
N TYR A 85 6.36 -4.16 15.86
CA TYR A 85 5.65 -5.41 15.59
C TYR A 85 6.40 -6.60 16.21
N LEU A 86 5.69 -7.61 16.64
CA LEU A 86 6.32 -8.92 16.89
C LEU A 86 6.96 -9.36 15.56
N PRO A 87 8.22 -9.85 15.58
CA PRO A 87 8.95 -10.19 14.36
C PRO A 87 8.13 -11.08 13.42
N GLY A 88 8.06 -10.73 12.14
CA GLY A 88 7.35 -11.53 11.12
C GLY A 88 5.82 -11.52 11.22
N THR A 89 5.21 -10.63 12.00
CA THR A 89 3.76 -10.57 12.21
C THR A 89 3.16 -9.19 11.99
N MET A 90 1.81 -9.12 12.05
CA MET A 90 1.03 -7.88 12.12
C MET A 90 0.53 -7.59 13.55
N VAL A 91 1.11 -8.22 14.57
CA VAL A 91 0.82 -7.94 15.98
C VAL A 91 1.65 -6.76 16.44
N LEU A 92 1.01 -5.65 16.76
CA LEU A 92 1.65 -4.45 17.28
C LEU A 92 1.86 -4.57 18.80
N GLU A 93 3.07 -4.34 19.27
CA GLU A 93 3.42 -4.29 20.69
C GLU A 93 3.86 -2.87 21.06
N THR A 94 3.16 -2.27 22.03
CA THR A 94 3.47 -0.96 22.57
C THR A 94 3.92 -1.10 24.02
N THR A 95 5.11 -0.61 24.34
CA THR A 95 5.69 -0.61 25.69
C THR A 95 5.49 0.75 26.34
N TRP A 96 5.01 0.75 27.57
CA TRP A 96 4.72 1.94 28.34
C TRP A 96 5.57 2.00 29.61
N GLY A 97 6.35 3.06 29.76
CA GLY A 97 6.98 3.44 31.01
C GLY A 97 6.17 4.55 31.67
N THR A 98 5.67 4.28 32.86
CA THR A 98 4.94 5.27 33.68
C THR A 98 5.76 5.62 34.93
N PRO A 99 5.47 6.71 35.62
CA PRO A 99 6.17 7.03 36.87
C PRO A 99 6.10 5.94 37.94
N THR A 100 5.12 5.03 37.83
CA THR A 100 4.84 4.00 38.86
C THR A 100 5.12 2.58 38.37
N GLY A 101 5.35 2.34 37.08
CA GLY A 101 5.57 1.01 36.56
C GLY A 101 5.73 0.89 35.04
N TRP A 102 5.88 -0.35 34.59
CA TRP A 102 6.03 -0.69 33.19
C TRP A 102 4.94 -1.67 32.74
N ALA A 103 4.43 -1.44 31.55
CA ALA A 103 3.42 -2.30 30.94
C ALA A 103 3.60 -2.45 29.43
N VAL A 104 2.99 -3.50 28.90
CA VAL A 104 2.96 -3.79 27.45
C VAL A 104 1.51 -3.95 27.03
N VAL A 105 1.16 -3.35 25.90
CA VAL A 105 -0.11 -3.54 25.19
C VAL A 105 0.17 -4.23 23.87
N ARG A 106 -0.64 -5.21 23.50
CA ARG A 106 -0.61 -5.86 22.17
C ARG A 106 -1.94 -5.70 21.49
N ASP A 107 -1.90 -5.27 20.25
CA ASP A 107 -3.05 -5.00 19.41
C ASP A 107 -3.00 -5.88 18.16
N VAL A 108 -4.12 -6.51 17.80
CA VAL A 108 -4.20 -7.42 16.66
C VAL A 108 -5.62 -7.56 16.12
N LEU A 109 -5.79 -7.55 14.81
CA LEU A 109 -6.97 -8.05 14.12
C LEU A 109 -6.79 -9.56 13.94
N LEU A 110 -7.75 -10.35 14.43
CA LEU A 110 -7.62 -11.81 14.46
C LEU A 110 -7.86 -12.41 13.08
N VAL A 111 -6.91 -13.26 12.67
CA VAL A 111 -7.00 -14.09 11.47
C VAL A 111 -7.05 -15.55 11.89
N GLY A 112 -8.01 -16.30 11.33
CA GLY A 112 -8.14 -17.72 11.58
C GLY A 112 -7.01 -18.54 10.95
N PRO A 113 -6.87 -19.81 11.37
CA PRO A 113 -5.79 -20.66 10.88
C PRO A 113 -5.89 -20.90 9.38
N TRP A 114 -4.76 -21.22 8.76
CA TRP A 114 -4.72 -21.68 7.38
C TRP A 114 -5.62 -22.90 7.18
N ARG A 115 -6.50 -22.81 6.21
CA ARG A 115 -7.22 -23.96 5.71
C ARG A 115 -6.31 -24.63 4.67
N HIS A 116 -5.52 -25.59 5.07
CA HIS A 116 -4.71 -26.39 4.14
C HIS A 116 -5.65 -27.17 3.21
N GLY A 117 -6.11 -26.51 2.16
CA GLY A 117 -6.84 -27.18 1.08
C GLY A 117 -5.89 -28.12 0.33
N SER A 118 -6.42 -29.27 -0.04
CA SER A 118 -5.79 -30.27 -0.89
C SER A 118 -5.02 -29.68 -2.08
N ALA A 119 -4.04 -30.43 -2.57
CA ALA A 119 -3.15 -30.13 -3.69
C ALA A 119 -3.76 -29.19 -4.71
N ARG A 120 -3.12 -28.04 -4.93
CA ARG A 120 -3.52 -27.03 -5.90
C ARG A 120 -3.61 -27.67 -7.28
N SER A 121 -4.81 -27.86 -7.78
CA SER A 121 -5.01 -28.12 -9.21
C SER A 121 -4.51 -26.89 -9.99
N PRO A 122 -3.73 -27.03 -11.06
CA PRO A 122 -3.39 -25.91 -11.92
C PRO A 122 -4.65 -25.45 -12.66
N THR A 123 -5.44 -24.62 -11.99
CA THR A 123 -6.63 -24.00 -12.57
C THR A 123 -6.27 -22.58 -12.99
N HIS A 124 -6.77 -22.15 -14.14
CA HIS A 124 -6.70 -20.75 -14.59
C HIS A 124 -7.80 -19.91 -13.93
N ARG A 125 -8.15 -20.21 -12.68
CA ARG A 125 -9.15 -19.51 -11.88
C ARG A 125 -8.56 -19.20 -10.53
N ARG A 126 -9.03 -18.12 -9.93
CA ARG A 126 -8.70 -17.74 -8.57
C ARG A 126 -9.01 -18.90 -7.62
N VAL A 127 -8.05 -19.20 -6.77
CA VAL A 127 -8.21 -20.23 -5.73
C VAL A 127 -9.02 -19.63 -4.57
N PRO A 128 -9.97 -20.36 -3.98
CA PRO A 128 -10.67 -19.88 -2.78
C PRO A 128 -9.70 -19.46 -1.67
N VAL A 129 -10.08 -18.44 -0.90
CA VAL A 129 -9.31 -17.97 0.25
C VAL A 129 -9.08 -19.11 1.22
N ASP A 130 -7.84 -19.30 1.67
CA ASP A 130 -7.43 -20.40 2.56
C ASP A 130 -7.33 -20.00 4.04
N HIS A 131 -7.79 -18.83 4.39
CA HIS A 131 -7.93 -18.33 5.75
C HIS A 131 -9.24 -17.54 5.88
N SER A 132 -9.59 -17.12 7.08
CA SER A 132 -10.77 -16.30 7.33
C SER A 132 -10.43 -15.21 8.34
N ALA A 133 -10.86 -13.98 8.08
CA ALA A 133 -10.94 -12.96 9.11
C ALA A 133 -11.93 -13.41 10.18
N GLU A 134 -11.57 -13.23 11.45
CA GLU A 134 -12.45 -13.58 12.57
C GLU A 134 -13.41 -12.45 12.95
N ARG A 135 -13.22 -11.26 12.33
CA ARG A 135 -14.00 -10.05 12.59
C ARG A 135 -13.94 -9.61 14.06
N VAL A 136 -12.75 -9.69 14.62
CA VAL A 136 -12.46 -9.33 16.01
C VAL A 136 -11.13 -8.58 16.10
N LEU A 137 -11.15 -7.40 16.67
CA LEU A 137 -9.96 -6.69 17.12
C LEU A 137 -9.72 -7.04 18.59
N VAL A 138 -8.59 -7.67 18.89
CA VAL A 138 -8.17 -8.00 20.27
C VAL A 138 -7.05 -7.08 20.72
N ARG A 139 -7.20 -6.57 21.94
CA ARG A 139 -6.21 -5.74 22.63
C ARG A 139 -5.94 -6.35 24.00
N THR A 140 -4.68 -6.64 24.31
CA THR A 140 -4.28 -7.18 25.61
C THR A 140 -3.29 -6.27 26.30
N ALA A 141 -3.40 -6.11 27.61
CA ALA A 141 -2.45 -5.35 28.43
C ALA A 141 -1.90 -6.19 29.57
N ARG A 142 -0.61 -6.02 29.88
CA ARG A 142 0.07 -6.69 30.98
C ARG A 142 0.99 -5.72 31.72
N CYS A 143 0.87 -5.66 33.05
CA CYS A 143 1.84 -4.96 33.90
C CYS A 143 3.09 -5.84 34.08
N LEU A 144 4.26 -5.29 33.81
CA LEU A 144 5.56 -5.98 33.90
C LEU A 144 6.21 -5.71 35.26
N GLN A 145 6.18 -4.46 35.71
CA GLN A 145 6.83 -4.01 36.95
C GLN A 145 6.08 -2.82 37.55
N GLY A 146 6.10 -2.67 38.88
CA GLY A 146 5.45 -1.58 39.57
C GLY A 146 3.92 -1.69 39.53
N THR A 147 3.24 -0.57 39.38
CA THR A 147 1.78 -0.51 39.17
C THR A 147 1.45 0.45 38.04
N VAL A 148 0.46 0.09 37.23
CA VAL A 148 0.00 0.94 36.13
C VAL A 148 -1.51 1.04 36.16
N ASP A 149 -2.04 2.27 36.14
CA ASP A 149 -3.46 2.53 36.01
C ASP A 149 -3.84 2.51 34.54
N PHE A 150 -4.63 1.53 34.13
CA PHE A 150 -5.11 1.37 32.75
C PHE A 150 -6.50 1.96 32.56
N VAL A 151 -6.72 2.54 31.39
CA VAL A 151 -7.99 3.02 30.89
C VAL A 151 -8.34 2.32 29.59
N LEU A 152 -9.58 1.87 29.50
CA LEU A 152 -10.26 1.51 28.27
C LEU A 152 -11.30 2.60 27.99
N GLU A 153 -11.31 3.14 26.78
CA GLU A 153 -12.31 4.08 26.28
C GLU A 153 -12.66 3.70 24.85
N CYS A 154 -13.93 3.46 24.56
CA CYS A 154 -14.41 3.14 23.20
C CYS A 154 -15.60 4.03 22.88
N GLU A 155 -15.42 4.93 21.92
CA GLU A 155 -16.43 5.86 21.44
C GLU A 155 -16.54 5.73 19.90
N PRO A 156 -17.31 4.77 19.39
CA PRO A 156 -17.51 4.65 17.95
C PRO A 156 -18.36 5.81 17.43
N ALA A 157 -18.00 6.26 16.23
CA ALA A 157 -18.73 7.27 15.49
C ALA A 157 -18.91 6.79 14.05
N PHE A 158 -20.06 6.20 13.79
CA PHE A 158 -20.38 5.53 12.54
C PHE A 158 -20.56 6.52 11.39
N ASP A 159 -20.42 5.98 10.16
CA ASP A 159 -20.56 6.74 8.93
C ASP A 159 -19.74 8.04 8.95
N TYR A 160 -18.42 7.87 9.14
CA TYR A 160 -17.46 9.00 9.20
C TYR A 160 -17.80 10.04 10.28
N GLY A 161 -18.34 9.61 11.42
CA GLY A 161 -18.70 10.50 12.52
C GLY A 161 -20.09 11.13 12.42
N ARG A 162 -20.86 10.84 11.37
CA ARG A 162 -22.24 11.36 11.19
C ARG A 162 -23.21 10.81 12.21
N GLN A 163 -22.99 9.59 12.72
CA GLN A 163 -23.92 8.89 13.60
C GLN A 163 -23.22 8.45 14.89
N ARG A 164 -23.88 8.68 16.02
CA ARG A 164 -23.40 8.23 17.34
C ARG A 164 -24.21 7.03 17.81
N GLY A 165 -23.50 5.99 18.23
CA GLY A 165 -24.13 4.84 18.83
C GLY A 165 -24.52 5.04 20.29
N VAL A 166 -25.43 4.18 20.77
CA VAL A 166 -25.79 4.08 22.19
C VAL A 166 -25.33 2.72 22.71
N TRP A 167 -24.67 2.71 23.84
CA TRP A 167 -24.21 1.47 24.47
C TRP A 167 -25.33 0.83 25.31
N ARG A 168 -25.47 -0.48 25.15
CA ARG A 168 -26.37 -1.33 25.95
C ARG A 168 -25.57 -2.50 26.52
N TYR A 169 -25.76 -2.79 27.81
CA TYR A 169 -25.17 -3.99 28.42
C TYR A 169 -25.79 -5.25 27.82
N THR A 170 -24.94 -6.27 27.62
CA THR A 170 -25.34 -7.63 27.28
C THR A 170 -24.70 -8.61 28.25
N GLY A 171 -25.41 -9.69 28.60
CA GLY A 171 -24.91 -10.64 29.59
C GLY A 171 -24.87 -10.12 31.04
N ASP A 172 -24.36 -10.96 31.93
CA ASP A 172 -24.21 -10.67 33.36
C ASP A 172 -22.82 -10.11 33.69
N GLY A 173 -22.71 -9.18 34.63
CA GLY A 173 -21.42 -8.76 35.23
C GLY A 173 -20.74 -7.56 34.58
N TYR A 174 -21.43 -6.76 33.78
CA TYR A 174 -20.91 -5.49 33.23
C TYR A 174 -19.61 -5.62 32.40
N ARG A 175 -19.41 -6.77 31.75
CA ARG A 175 -18.19 -7.07 30.95
C ARG A 175 -18.43 -7.08 29.46
N GLU A 176 -19.66 -6.96 29.05
CA GLU A 176 -20.09 -6.97 27.66
C GLU A 176 -21.05 -5.83 27.38
N GLY A 177 -20.92 -5.24 26.21
CA GLY A 177 -21.83 -4.23 25.71
C GLY A 177 -21.90 -4.19 24.20
N GLU A 178 -23.04 -3.76 23.68
CA GLU A 178 -23.26 -3.51 22.27
C GLU A 178 -23.45 -2.03 21.98
N ALA A 179 -22.77 -1.51 20.95
CA ALA A 179 -23.04 -0.20 20.40
C ALA A 179 -24.13 -0.32 19.34
N LEU A 180 -25.23 0.38 19.53
CA LEU A 180 -26.42 0.30 18.69
C LEU A 180 -26.58 1.57 17.84
N LEU A 181 -27.05 1.40 16.60
CA LEU A 181 -27.67 2.47 15.82
C LEU A 181 -29.17 2.19 15.74
N GLY A 182 -29.99 3.04 16.37
CA GLY A 182 -31.37 2.67 16.66
C GLY A 182 -31.41 1.44 17.56
N ASP A 183 -32.07 0.38 17.12
CA ASP A 183 -32.14 -0.90 17.84
C ASP A 183 -31.15 -1.96 17.32
N GLU A 184 -30.39 -1.66 16.24
CA GLU A 184 -29.52 -2.60 15.57
C GLU A 184 -28.11 -2.57 16.14
N PRO A 185 -27.57 -3.72 16.62
CA PRO A 185 -26.20 -3.82 17.12
C PRO A 185 -25.20 -3.72 15.96
N GLN A 186 -24.26 -2.79 16.07
CA GLN A 186 -23.19 -2.59 15.10
C GLN A 186 -21.87 -3.19 15.57
N LEU A 187 -21.57 -3.04 16.87
CA LEU A 187 -20.33 -3.51 17.49
C LEU A 187 -20.64 -4.19 18.81
N LYS A 188 -19.87 -5.22 19.16
CA LYS A 188 -19.87 -5.81 20.49
C LYS A 188 -18.49 -5.66 21.13
N LEU A 189 -18.45 -5.09 22.33
CA LEU A 189 -17.25 -4.97 23.18
C LEU A 189 -17.31 -5.98 24.31
N THR A 190 -16.30 -6.85 24.39
CA THR A 190 -16.13 -7.87 25.45
C THR A 190 -14.81 -7.62 26.17
N THR A 191 -14.77 -7.71 27.51
CA THR A 191 -13.57 -7.44 28.31
C THR A 191 -13.65 -8.15 29.68
N ASP A 192 -12.52 -8.29 30.35
CA ASP A 192 -12.46 -8.68 31.78
C ASP A 192 -12.47 -7.49 32.75
N LEU A 193 -12.67 -6.28 32.21
CA LEU A 193 -12.88 -5.04 32.97
C LEU A 193 -14.39 -4.80 33.23
N ASN A 194 -14.70 -4.05 34.28
CA ASN A 194 -16.07 -3.61 34.52
C ASN A 194 -16.33 -2.34 33.69
N LEU A 195 -17.22 -2.46 32.70
CA LEU A 195 -17.63 -1.36 31.83
C LEU A 195 -18.60 -0.41 32.53
N GLY A 196 -18.43 0.88 32.26
CA GLY A 196 -19.42 1.93 32.48
C GLY A 196 -19.77 2.57 31.13
N PHE A 197 -20.99 3.10 30.99
CA PHE A 197 -21.39 3.81 29.78
C PHE A 197 -21.69 5.25 30.09
N GLU A 198 -21.02 6.16 29.38
CA GLU A 198 -21.16 7.61 29.51
C GLU A 198 -21.56 8.19 28.15
N GLY A 199 -22.86 8.30 27.89
CA GLY A 199 -23.36 8.71 26.57
C GLY A 199 -22.93 7.70 25.47
N PRO A 200 -22.25 8.15 24.40
CA PRO A 200 -21.78 7.28 23.33
C PRO A 200 -20.48 6.51 23.66
N ARG A 201 -19.94 6.66 24.87
CA ARG A 201 -18.64 6.11 25.27
C ARG A 201 -18.79 4.95 26.24
N ALA A 202 -18.11 3.83 25.94
CA ALA A 202 -17.83 2.78 26.91
C ALA A 202 -16.48 3.07 27.58
N ILE A 203 -16.44 2.98 28.92
CA ILE A 203 -15.26 3.29 29.72
C ILE A 203 -15.01 2.20 30.77
N ALA A 204 -13.74 1.89 31.03
CA ALA A 204 -13.34 1.08 32.19
C ALA A 204 -11.97 1.53 32.70
N ARG A 205 -11.72 1.34 33.99
CA ARG A 205 -10.44 1.65 34.64
C ARG A 205 -10.02 0.53 35.57
N ARG A 206 -8.74 0.19 35.58
CA ARG A 206 -8.18 -0.79 36.50
C ARG A 206 -6.71 -0.53 36.75
N ARG A 207 -6.32 -0.56 38.03
CA ARG A 207 -4.92 -0.60 38.44
C ARG A 207 -4.40 -2.01 38.33
N LEU A 208 -3.33 -2.19 37.53
CA LEU A 208 -2.65 -3.47 37.37
C LEU A 208 -1.36 -3.52 38.20
N ARG A 209 -1.10 -4.65 38.84
CA ARG A 209 0.13 -4.99 39.55
C ARG A 209 1.01 -5.91 38.70
N PRO A 210 2.29 -6.14 39.09
CA PRO A 210 3.18 -7.01 38.33
C PRO A 210 2.58 -8.39 38.05
N GLY A 211 2.55 -8.78 36.77
CA GLY A 211 1.97 -10.03 36.30
C GLY A 211 0.46 -10.00 36.03
N GLU A 212 -0.27 -9.01 36.56
CA GLU A 212 -1.68 -8.84 36.22
C GLU A 212 -1.86 -8.39 34.77
N ARG A 213 -2.98 -8.78 34.20
CA ARG A 213 -3.30 -8.65 32.78
C ARG A 213 -4.78 -8.39 32.58
N VAL A 214 -5.11 -7.76 31.48
CA VAL A 214 -6.48 -7.51 31.04
C VAL A 214 -6.57 -7.63 29.53
N PHE A 215 -7.77 -7.85 29.01
CA PHE A 215 -8.04 -7.81 27.58
C PHE A 215 -9.32 -7.00 27.29
N CYS A 216 -9.44 -6.57 26.05
CA CYS A 216 -10.69 -6.21 25.45
C CYS A 216 -10.72 -6.67 24.00
N ALA A 217 -11.90 -6.98 23.51
CA ALA A 217 -12.17 -7.43 22.17
C ALA A 217 -13.36 -6.68 21.60
N LEU A 218 -13.19 -6.09 20.41
CA LEU A 218 -14.25 -5.45 19.65
C LEU A 218 -14.59 -6.34 18.47
N SER A 219 -15.86 -6.75 18.34
CA SER A 219 -16.33 -7.60 17.23
C SER A 219 -17.49 -6.97 16.48
N TRP A 220 -17.68 -7.41 15.22
CA TRP A 220 -18.73 -6.95 14.31
C TRP A 220 -19.24 -8.09 13.43
N GLU A 221 -20.43 -7.96 12.85
CA GLU A 221 -21.02 -8.86 11.86
C GLU A 221 -20.89 -10.36 12.15
N GLY A 222 -21.31 -10.78 13.37
CA GLY A 222 -21.26 -12.18 13.79
C GLY A 222 -19.87 -12.69 14.20
N GLY A 223 -18.88 -11.80 14.30
CA GLY A 223 -17.60 -12.13 14.93
C GLY A 223 -17.80 -12.61 16.37
N SER A 224 -17.11 -13.68 16.78
CA SER A 224 -17.19 -14.25 18.11
C SER A 224 -16.01 -13.77 18.95
N PRO A 225 -16.17 -12.81 19.87
CA PRO A 225 -15.07 -12.30 20.69
C PRO A 225 -14.66 -13.35 21.73
N PRO A 226 -13.37 -13.37 22.19
CA PRO A 226 -12.94 -14.20 23.31
C PRO A 226 -13.66 -13.80 24.60
N GLU A 227 -13.98 -14.78 25.46
CA GLU A 227 -14.63 -14.56 26.74
C GLU A 227 -13.64 -14.38 27.89
N THR A 228 -12.41 -14.83 27.72
CA THR A 228 -11.36 -14.81 28.75
C THR A 228 -10.03 -14.28 28.21
N PHE A 229 -9.18 -13.75 29.11
CA PHE A 229 -7.81 -13.39 28.73
C PHE A 229 -7.03 -14.59 28.16
N ALA A 230 -7.22 -15.80 28.67
CA ALA A 230 -6.52 -16.98 28.17
C ALA A 230 -6.89 -17.28 26.72
N GLU A 231 -8.15 -17.19 26.39
CA GLU A 231 -8.64 -17.35 25.02
C GLU A 231 -8.14 -16.22 24.10
N ALA A 232 -8.26 -14.95 24.54
CA ALA A 232 -7.74 -13.81 23.80
C ALA A 232 -6.24 -13.98 23.48
N HIS A 233 -5.46 -14.40 24.45
CA HIS A 233 -4.02 -14.66 24.29
C HIS A 233 -3.73 -15.83 23.34
N GLN A 234 -4.50 -16.91 23.42
CA GLN A 234 -4.34 -18.06 22.50
C GLN A 234 -4.68 -17.66 21.06
N ARG A 235 -5.76 -16.93 20.84
CA ARG A 235 -6.16 -16.48 19.49
C ARG A 235 -5.17 -15.46 18.91
N LEU A 236 -4.59 -14.59 19.75
CA LEU A 236 -3.49 -13.73 19.36
C LEU A 236 -2.26 -14.57 18.92
N ALA A 237 -1.91 -15.61 19.67
CA ALA A 237 -0.81 -16.50 19.31
C ALA A 237 -1.09 -17.23 17.99
N ASN A 238 -2.30 -17.76 17.79
CA ASN A 238 -2.69 -18.40 16.52
C ASN A 238 -2.58 -17.43 15.34
N THR A 239 -2.97 -16.16 15.52
CA THR A 239 -2.81 -15.13 14.49
C THR A 239 -1.33 -14.81 14.23
N ALA A 240 -0.49 -14.77 15.27
CA ALA A 240 0.95 -14.61 15.08
C ALA A 240 1.55 -15.79 14.29
N ASP A 241 1.14 -17.03 14.58
CA ASP A 241 1.57 -18.22 13.85
C ASP A 241 1.10 -18.17 12.38
N PHE A 242 -0.11 -17.68 12.10
CA PHE A 242 -0.58 -17.44 10.74
C PHE A 242 0.37 -16.52 9.95
N TRP A 243 0.78 -15.41 10.53
CA TRP A 243 1.70 -14.47 9.89
C TRP A 243 3.11 -15.06 9.72
N HIS A 244 3.60 -15.82 10.72
CA HIS A 244 4.88 -16.51 10.63
C HIS A 244 4.90 -17.53 9.50
N GLU A 245 3.85 -18.34 9.37
CA GLU A 245 3.72 -19.32 8.28
C GLU A 245 3.65 -18.62 6.92
N TRP A 246 2.95 -17.48 6.85
CA TRP A 246 2.86 -16.72 5.62
C TRP A 246 4.21 -16.14 5.20
N ILE A 247 4.90 -15.40 6.07
CA ILE A 247 6.17 -14.75 5.73
C ILE A 247 7.28 -15.78 5.43
N ALA A 248 7.21 -16.98 6.02
CA ALA A 248 8.15 -18.06 5.77
C ALA A 248 8.06 -18.64 4.34
N ARG A 249 6.98 -18.37 3.61
CA ARG A 249 6.84 -18.75 2.19
C ARG A 249 7.67 -17.85 1.27
N GLY A 250 7.99 -16.64 1.71
CA GLY A 250 8.74 -15.66 0.94
C GLY A 250 10.25 -15.97 0.88
N LYS A 251 10.85 -15.64 -0.25
CA LYS A 251 12.30 -15.75 -0.50
C LYS A 251 12.96 -14.40 -0.23
N PHE A 252 13.35 -14.17 0.99
CA PHE A 252 14.00 -12.93 1.40
C PHE A 252 15.52 -13.12 1.42
N PRO A 253 16.30 -12.26 0.75
CA PRO A 253 17.77 -12.34 0.76
C PRO A 253 18.32 -12.21 2.18
N ASP A 254 19.47 -12.85 2.44
CA ASP A 254 20.22 -12.65 3.66
C ASP A 254 21.03 -11.35 3.54
N HIS A 255 20.40 -10.24 3.89
CA HIS A 255 20.92 -8.90 3.71
C HIS A 255 20.49 -7.99 4.88
N PRO A 256 21.28 -6.95 5.27
CA PRO A 256 20.87 -6.01 6.32
C PRO A 256 19.51 -5.35 6.11
N TRP A 257 19.06 -5.20 4.87
CA TRP A 257 17.77 -4.61 4.50
C TRP A 257 16.60 -5.58 4.54
N ARG A 258 16.83 -6.85 4.90
CA ARG A 258 15.79 -7.91 4.94
C ARG A 258 14.55 -7.52 5.75
N LYS A 259 14.74 -6.80 6.88
CA LYS A 259 13.61 -6.35 7.72
C LYS A 259 12.66 -5.38 6.99
N HIS A 260 13.19 -4.51 6.12
CA HIS A 260 12.38 -3.60 5.30
C HIS A 260 11.57 -4.38 4.27
N LEU A 261 12.18 -5.36 3.59
CA LEU A 261 11.50 -6.24 2.65
C LEU A 261 10.39 -7.05 3.31
N GLN A 262 10.65 -7.64 4.49
CA GLN A 262 9.65 -8.43 5.21
C GLN A 262 8.49 -7.56 5.69
N ARG A 263 8.75 -6.36 6.22
CA ARG A 263 7.68 -5.44 6.64
C ARG A 263 6.87 -4.95 5.44
N SER A 264 7.52 -4.60 4.33
CA SER A 264 6.82 -4.21 3.10
C SER A 264 5.93 -5.34 2.58
N ALA A 265 6.42 -6.58 2.56
CA ALA A 265 5.62 -7.73 2.15
C ALA A 265 4.38 -7.95 3.06
N LEU A 266 4.56 -7.85 4.40
CA LEU A 266 3.45 -7.96 5.37
C LEU A 266 2.44 -6.81 5.19
N THR A 267 2.91 -5.59 4.95
CA THR A 267 2.05 -4.44 4.70
C THR A 267 1.21 -4.65 3.44
N LEU A 268 1.84 -5.08 2.34
CA LEU A 268 1.13 -5.39 1.10
C LEU A 268 0.12 -6.51 1.30
N LYS A 269 0.48 -7.59 2.01
CA LYS A 269 -0.48 -8.65 2.34
C LYS A 269 -1.66 -8.12 3.14
N GLY A 270 -1.41 -7.20 4.09
CA GLY A 270 -2.45 -6.56 4.88
C GLY A 270 -3.33 -5.60 4.08
N LEU A 271 -2.86 -5.05 2.96
CA LEU A 271 -3.62 -4.19 2.05
C LEU A 271 -4.36 -4.98 0.95
N ILE A 272 -4.09 -6.28 0.81
CA ILE A 272 -4.85 -7.14 -0.10
C ILE A 272 -6.17 -7.53 0.55
N TYR A 273 -7.28 -7.18 -0.11
CA TYR A 273 -8.61 -7.64 0.28
C TYR A 273 -8.78 -9.11 -0.11
N ALA A 274 -8.67 -10.00 0.87
CA ALA A 274 -8.63 -11.44 0.66
C ALA A 274 -9.82 -12.00 -0.14
N PRO A 275 -11.08 -11.52 0.02
CA PRO A 275 -12.22 -12.05 -0.73
C PRO A 275 -12.13 -11.89 -2.24
N THR A 276 -11.49 -10.84 -2.76
CA THR A 276 -11.37 -10.58 -4.21
C THR A 276 -9.95 -10.66 -4.74
N GLY A 277 -8.94 -10.49 -3.89
CA GLY A 277 -7.55 -10.35 -4.27
C GLY A 277 -7.15 -8.92 -4.69
N ALA A 278 -8.08 -7.97 -4.61
CA ALA A 278 -7.83 -6.55 -4.86
C ALA A 278 -6.77 -5.99 -3.90
N LEU A 279 -5.93 -5.08 -4.39
CA LEU A 279 -4.96 -4.35 -3.57
C LEU A 279 -5.44 -2.92 -3.37
N LEU A 280 -5.62 -2.49 -2.13
CA LEU A 280 -5.85 -1.07 -1.82
C LEU A 280 -4.57 -0.27 -2.07
N ALA A 281 -4.71 0.90 -2.70
CA ALA A 281 -3.56 1.81 -2.86
C ALA A 281 -3.05 2.31 -1.49
N ALA A 282 -3.96 2.58 -0.54
CA ALA A 282 -3.61 2.81 0.87
C ALA A 282 -4.78 2.43 1.79
N ALA A 283 -4.50 2.29 3.11
CA ALA A 283 -5.54 1.97 4.09
C ALA A 283 -6.41 3.17 4.48
N THR A 284 -6.03 4.38 4.10
CA THR A 284 -6.66 5.64 4.52
C THR A 284 -7.28 6.42 3.39
N SER A 285 -8.10 7.39 3.77
CA SER A 285 -8.60 8.46 2.91
C SER A 285 -8.15 9.81 3.44
N SER A 286 -7.96 10.76 2.54
CA SER A 286 -7.88 12.21 2.83
C SER A 286 -6.78 12.64 3.79
N LEU A 287 -5.71 11.89 3.90
CA LEU A 287 -4.48 12.40 4.50
C LEU A 287 -3.78 13.33 3.49
N PRO A 288 -3.28 14.50 3.93
CA PRO A 288 -2.82 15.52 3.02
C PRO A 288 -1.44 15.23 2.41
N GLU A 289 -1.31 15.46 1.10
CA GLU A 289 -0.03 15.48 0.39
C GLU A 289 0.79 16.74 0.74
N THR A 290 0.11 17.79 1.23
CA THR A 290 0.74 19.03 1.71
C THR A 290 0.07 19.47 3.01
N PRO A 291 0.82 19.87 4.05
CA PRO A 291 0.23 20.34 5.30
C PRO A 291 -0.77 21.47 5.07
N GLY A 292 -2.04 21.26 5.49
CA GLY A 292 -3.12 22.22 5.28
C GLY A 292 -3.60 22.39 3.83
N GLY A 293 -3.11 21.56 2.91
CA GLY A 293 -3.43 21.62 1.48
C GLY A 293 -4.75 20.98 1.10
N GLU A 294 -5.08 21.04 -0.20
CA GLU A 294 -6.34 20.55 -0.77
C GLU A 294 -6.24 19.20 -1.48
N ARG A 295 -5.01 18.66 -1.65
CA ARG A 295 -4.75 17.37 -2.30
C ARG A 295 -4.94 16.24 -1.29
N ASN A 296 -6.20 15.92 -1.01
CA ASN A 296 -6.62 14.95 -0.01
C ASN A 296 -7.59 13.97 -0.66
N TYR A 297 -7.09 12.79 -1.09
CA TYR A 297 -7.87 11.84 -1.88
C TYR A 297 -8.16 10.54 -1.12
N ASP A 298 -9.17 9.80 -1.59
CA ASP A 298 -9.47 8.46 -1.07
C ASP A 298 -8.69 7.40 -1.83
N TYR A 299 -7.80 6.69 -1.13
CA TYR A 299 -6.93 5.65 -1.69
C TYR A 299 -7.32 4.23 -1.28
N ARG A 300 -8.53 4.05 -0.77
CA ARG A 300 -9.03 2.73 -0.36
C ARG A 300 -9.55 1.89 -1.53
N TYR A 301 -9.12 2.20 -2.74
CA TYR A 301 -9.48 1.55 -4.00
C TYR A 301 -8.28 0.89 -4.65
N THR A 302 -8.53 0.16 -5.73
CA THR A 302 -7.52 -0.57 -6.50
C THR A 302 -7.24 0.13 -7.81
N TRP A 303 -5.99 0.54 -8.05
CA TRP A 303 -5.52 1.09 -9.33
C TRP A 303 -4.93 0.00 -10.21
N LEU A 304 -5.28 0.01 -11.51
CA LEU A 304 -4.69 -0.91 -12.48
C LEU A 304 -3.19 -0.65 -12.67
N ARG A 305 -2.76 0.61 -12.63
CA ARG A 305 -1.36 1.03 -12.76
C ARG A 305 -0.42 0.29 -11.81
N ASP A 306 -0.84 0.06 -10.58
CA ASP A 306 -0.02 -0.56 -9.54
C ASP A 306 0.20 -2.06 -9.78
N SER A 307 -0.57 -2.65 -10.71
CA SER A 307 -0.67 -4.09 -10.91
C SER A 307 0.62 -4.75 -11.39
N ALA A 308 1.30 -4.18 -12.39
CA ALA A 308 2.53 -4.75 -12.92
C ALA A 308 3.64 -4.74 -11.87
N PHE A 309 3.76 -3.66 -11.12
CA PHE A 309 4.73 -3.53 -10.03
C PHE A 309 4.45 -4.50 -8.89
N MET A 310 3.17 -4.72 -8.57
CA MET A 310 2.76 -5.69 -7.56
C MET A 310 3.15 -7.11 -7.96
N LEU A 311 2.81 -7.52 -9.19
CA LEU A 311 3.15 -8.84 -9.69
C LEU A 311 4.67 -9.04 -9.69
N TRP A 312 5.42 -8.06 -10.17
CA TRP A 312 6.87 -8.15 -10.19
C TRP A 312 7.47 -8.27 -8.79
N GLY A 313 7.06 -7.43 -7.85
CA GLY A 313 7.54 -7.45 -6.47
C GLY A 313 7.21 -8.77 -5.74
N LEU A 314 5.97 -9.23 -5.84
CA LEU A 314 5.53 -10.45 -5.15
C LEU A 314 6.11 -11.72 -5.77
N TYR A 315 6.20 -11.82 -7.11
CA TYR A 315 6.88 -12.96 -7.77
C TYR A 315 8.37 -12.99 -7.42
N THR A 316 9.02 -11.83 -7.35
CA THR A 316 10.43 -11.73 -6.95
C THR A 316 10.67 -12.27 -5.55
N LEU A 317 9.73 -12.04 -4.64
CA LEU A 317 9.78 -12.57 -3.27
C LEU A 317 9.24 -14.01 -3.15
N GLY A 318 8.79 -14.63 -4.25
CA GLY A 318 8.20 -15.98 -4.25
C GLY A 318 6.82 -16.06 -3.58
N LEU A 319 6.12 -14.92 -3.46
CA LEU A 319 4.76 -14.82 -2.93
C LEU A 319 3.73 -14.96 -4.07
N ASP A 320 3.85 -16.04 -4.81
CA ASP A 320 3.13 -16.27 -6.07
C ASP A 320 1.61 -16.32 -5.92
N ARG A 321 1.12 -16.68 -4.73
CA ARG A 321 -0.32 -16.79 -4.51
C ARG A 321 -0.98 -15.41 -4.56
N GLU A 322 -0.47 -14.48 -3.79
CA GLU A 322 -0.98 -13.12 -3.72
C GLU A 322 -0.90 -12.42 -5.08
N ALA A 323 0.22 -12.61 -5.78
CA ALA A 323 0.37 -12.13 -7.16
C ALA A 323 -0.69 -12.72 -8.09
N ASN A 324 -0.96 -14.02 -8.00
CA ASN A 324 -1.99 -14.68 -8.82
C ASN A 324 -3.41 -14.23 -8.45
N ASP A 325 -3.73 -14.07 -7.15
CA ASP A 325 -5.05 -13.64 -6.71
C ASP A 325 -5.38 -12.25 -7.26
N PHE A 326 -4.40 -11.36 -7.23
CA PHE A 326 -4.53 -10.03 -7.82
C PHE A 326 -4.61 -10.08 -9.36
N PHE A 327 -3.76 -10.87 -10.01
CA PHE A 327 -3.83 -11.08 -11.45
C PHE A 327 -5.22 -11.55 -11.90
N TYR A 328 -5.84 -12.49 -11.18
CA TYR A 328 -7.17 -12.95 -11.51
C TYR A 328 -8.23 -11.89 -11.27
N PHE A 329 -8.11 -11.08 -10.22
CA PHE A 329 -8.98 -9.93 -10.02
C PHE A 329 -8.96 -8.99 -11.22
N LEU A 330 -7.78 -8.59 -11.69
CA LEU A 330 -7.62 -7.71 -12.85
C LEU A 330 -8.19 -8.29 -14.14
N THR A 331 -7.86 -9.55 -14.41
CA THR A 331 -8.29 -10.17 -15.65
C THR A 331 -9.78 -10.49 -15.67
N ASP A 332 -10.38 -10.77 -14.52
CA ASP A 332 -11.82 -10.95 -14.40
C ASP A 332 -12.57 -9.63 -14.67
N LEU A 333 -12.03 -8.48 -14.21
CA LEU A 333 -12.56 -7.15 -14.57
C LEU A 333 -12.45 -6.90 -16.09
N ALA A 334 -11.27 -7.14 -16.68
CA ALA A 334 -11.02 -6.92 -18.11
C ALA A 334 -11.83 -7.86 -19.03
N GLU A 335 -12.23 -9.05 -18.56
CA GLU A 335 -13.12 -9.96 -19.29
C GLU A 335 -14.56 -9.45 -19.33
N GLN A 336 -15.01 -8.84 -18.25
CA GLN A 336 -16.40 -8.37 -18.11
C GLN A 336 -16.62 -7.06 -18.87
N GLU A 337 -15.58 -6.25 -19.04
CA GLU A 337 -15.68 -4.88 -19.52
C GLU A 337 -14.83 -4.66 -20.78
N PRO A 338 -15.41 -4.07 -21.83
CA PRO A 338 -14.65 -3.70 -23.03
C PRO A 338 -13.67 -2.56 -22.77
N ASP A 339 -14.09 -1.57 -21.95
CA ASP A 339 -13.31 -0.39 -21.61
C ASP A 339 -12.83 -0.46 -20.16
N LEU A 340 -11.51 -0.55 -19.99
CA LEU A 340 -10.89 -0.56 -18.66
C LEU A 340 -10.94 0.84 -18.05
N GLN A 341 -11.30 0.89 -16.76
CA GLN A 341 -11.13 2.07 -15.92
C GLN A 341 -9.74 2.03 -15.26
N ILE A 342 -9.30 3.19 -14.81
CA ILE A 342 -8.01 3.32 -14.13
C ILE A 342 -8.02 2.74 -12.72
N MET A 343 -9.19 2.74 -12.07
CA MET A 343 -9.39 2.24 -10.71
C MET A 343 -10.75 1.58 -10.53
N TYR A 344 -10.86 0.75 -9.51
CA TYR A 344 -12.05 0.00 -9.12
C TYR A 344 -12.17 -0.07 -7.61
N GLY A 345 -13.39 -0.24 -7.10
CA GLY A 345 -13.62 -0.68 -5.73
C GLY A 345 -13.01 -2.05 -5.47
N ILE A 346 -12.77 -2.40 -4.21
CA ILE A 346 -12.14 -3.69 -3.85
C ILE A 346 -13.04 -4.90 -4.10
N GLY A 347 -14.32 -4.69 -4.31
CA GLY A 347 -15.27 -5.71 -4.79
C GLY A 347 -15.43 -5.74 -6.32
N GLY A 348 -14.77 -4.83 -7.04
CA GLY A 348 -14.91 -4.64 -8.48
C GLY A 348 -15.93 -3.56 -8.86
N GLU A 349 -16.35 -2.73 -7.90
CA GLU A 349 -17.26 -1.61 -8.14
C GLU A 349 -16.62 -0.59 -9.10
N ARG A 350 -17.41 -0.09 -10.02
CA ARG A 350 -16.96 0.83 -11.07
C ARG A 350 -17.22 2.29 -10.75
N GLU A 351 -18.33 2.58 -10.10
CA GLU A 351 -18.73 3.94 -9.75
C GLU A 351 -18.16 4.28 -8.36
N LEU A 352 -17.22 5.21 -8.33
CA LEU A 352 -16.52 5.65 -7.14
C LEU A 352 -16.74 7.14 -6.92
N THR A 353 -18.01 7.56 -6.96
CA THR A 353 -18.40 8.98 -6.88
C THR A 353 -17.75 9.69 -5.71
N GLU A 354 -17.03 10.78 -6.00
CA GLU A 354 -16.38 11.59 -4.98
C GLU A 354 -17.40 12.42 -4.20
N GLU A 355 -17.33 12.35 -2.88
CA GLU A 355 -18.14 13.14 -1.94
C GLU A 355 -17.23 13.86 -0.95
N THR A 356 -17.54 15.13 -0.64
CA THR A 356 -16.86 15.90 0.40
C THR A 356 -17.58 15.76 1.74
N LEU A 357 -16.82 15.48 2.80
CA LEU A 357 -17.29 15.35 4.17
C LEU A 357 -17.07 16.67 4.95
N ASP A 358 -17.89 17.68 4.69
CA ASP A 358 -17.72 19.05 5.22
C ASP A 358 -17.77 19.13 6.74
N HIS A 359 -18.34 18.14 7.42
CA HIS A 359 -18.47 18.07 8.88
C HIS A 359 -17.17 17.65 9.57
N LEU A 360 -16.17 17.11 8.83
CA LEU A 360 -14.87 16.74 9.37
C LEU A 360 -13.87 17.88 9.23
N SER A 361 -13.00 18.05 10.23
CA SER A 361 -11.97 19.10 10.23
C SER A 361 -10.81 18.84 9.29
N GLY A 362 -10.60 17.59 8.88
CA GLY A 362 -9.39 17.12 8.18
C GLY A 362 -8.20 16.92 9.13
N TYR A 363 -7.25 16.08 8.72
CA TYR A 363 -5.99 15.89 9.45
C TYR A 363 -5.21 17.21 9.51
N ASP A 364 -4.96 17.68 10.72
CA ASP A 364 -4.28 18.98 10.97
C ASP A 364 -4.93 20.17 10.25
N GLY A 365 -6.26 20.10 10.04
CA GLY A 365 -7.04 21.14 9.36
C GLY A 365 -7.01 21.08 7.84
N ALA A 366 -6.40 20.07 7.23
CA ALA A 366 -6.34 19.91 5.79
C ALA A 366 -7.71 19.53 5.22
N ARG A 367 -8.23 20.35 4.32
CA ARG A 367 -9.53 20.20 3.67
C ARG A 367 -9.42 20.32 2.15
N PRO A 368 -10.39 19.75 1.41
CA PRO A 368 -11.56 18.97 1.86
C PRO A 368 -11.21 17.55 2.32
N VAL A 369 -12.04 16.96 3.18
CA VAL A 369 -12.04 15.52 3.45
C VAL A 369 -12.94 14.87 2.41
N ARG A 370 -12.44 13.87 1.68
CA ARG A 370 -13.14 13.20 0.58
C ARG A 370 -13.30 11.70 0.84
N ILE A 371 -14.37 11.15 0.32
CA ILE A 371 -14.59 9.72 0.07
C ILE A 371 -14.98 9.54 -1.40
N GLY A 372 -14.74 8.37 -1.96
CA GLY A 372 -14.77 8.24 -3.41
C GLY A 372 -13.54 8.89 -4.06
N ASN A 373 -13.44 8.82 -5.38
CA ASN A 373 -12.32 9.43 -6.09
C ASN A 373 -12.75 9.92 -7.48
N GLY A 374 -12.70 11.24 -7.71
CA GLY A 374 -13.18 11.89 -8.93
C GLY A 374 -12.37 11.59 -10.19
N ALA A 375 -11.29 10.80 -10.09
CA ALA A 375 -10.55 10.34 -11.27
C ALA A 375 -11.06 8.99 -11.83
N TRP A 376 -12.06 8.35 -11.21
CA TRP A 376 -12.52 7.01 -11.56
C TRP A 376 -12.99 6.85 -13.01
N ASP A 377 -13.48 7.91 -13.63
CA ASP A 377 -13.98 7.95 -15.02
C ASP A 377 -13.00 8.62 -16.00
N GLN A 378 -11.80 8.99 -15.55
CA GLN A 378 -10.77 9.56 -16.42
C GLN A 378 -10.30 8.54 -17.46
N ARG A 379 -9.88 9.06 -18.61
CA ARG A 379 -9.28 8.26 -19.66
C ARG A 379 -7.75 8.35 -19.58
N GLN A 380 -7.10 7.22 -19.31
CA GLN A 380 -5.65 7.10 -19.24
C GLN A 380 -5.17 5.95 -20.13
N HIS A 381 -4.20 6.22 -20.98
CA HIS A 381 -3.76 5.28 -22.00
C HIS A 381 -2.68 4.30 -21.52
N ASP A 382 -2.16 4.48 -20.31
CA ASP A 382 -1.21 3.56 -19.67
C ASP A 382 -1.85 2.23 -19.22
N VAL A 383 -3.16 2.22 -18.94
CA VAL A 383 -3.88 1.04 -18.39
C VAL A 383 -3.73 -0.21 -19.25
N TRP A 384 -3.72 -0.08 -20.57
CA TRP A 384 -3.55 -1.22 -21.47
C TRP A 384 -2.16 -1.82 -21.35
N GLY A 385 -1.13 -0.96 -21.33
CA GLY A 385 0.27 -1.39 -21.18
C GLY A 385 0.52 -2.09 -19.87
N VAL A 386 0.00 -1.54 -18.79
CA VAL A 386 0.11 -2.12 -17.45
C VAL A 386 -0.55 -3.51 -17.38
N LEU A 387 -1.76 -3.65 -17.93
CA LEU A 387 -2.44 -4.95 -17.98
C LEU A 387 -1.64 -5.96 -18.82
N LEU A 388 -1.21 -5.58 -20.03
CA LEU A 388 -0.47 -6.49 -20.92
C LEU A 388 0.88 -6.89 -20.34
N ASP A 389 1.59 -5.98 -19.66
CA ASP A 389 2.84 -6.31 -18.95
C ASP A 389 2.58 -7.30 -17.81
N SER A 390 1.50 -7.09 -17.05
CA SER A 390 1.07 -8.01 -15.99
C SER A 390 0.78 -9.42 -16.53
N VAL A 391 0.05 -9.53 -17.65
CA VAL A 391 -0.23 -10.81 -18.31
C VAL A 391 1.04 -11.45 -18.83
N TYR A 392 1.94 -10.68 -19.42
CA TYR A 392 3.22 -11.18 -19.94
C TYR A 392 4.11 -11.72 -18.81
N LEU A 393 4.22 -10.99 -17.69
CA LEU A 393 4.95 -11.44 -16.50
C LEU A 393 4.36 -12.72 -15.90
N HIS A 394 3.03 -12.78 -15.78
CA HIS A 394 2.34 -13.97 -15.28
C HIS A 394 2.57 -15.17 -16.19
N THR A 395 2.44 -14.98 -17.51
CA THR A 395 2.65 -16.04 -18.52
C THR A 395 4.08 -16.58 -18.45
N ARG A 396 5.09 -15.69 -18.38
CA ARG A 396 6.49 -16.09 -18.25
C ARG A 396 6.79 -16.86 -16.97
N SER A 397 6.16 -16.50 -15.85
CA SER A 397 6.33 -17.19 -14.56
C SER A 397 5.69 -18.59 -14.54
N ARG A 398 4.78 -18.88 -15.48
CA ARG A 398 3.99 -20.11 -15.55
C ARG A 398 4.20 -20.93 -16.82
N ASP A 399 4.99 -20.43 -17.77
CA ASP A 399 5.23 -21.02 -19.10
C ASP A 399 3.95 -21.32 -19.90
N ARG A 400 2.85 -20.62 -19.57
CA ARG A 400 1.56 -20.90 -20.20
C ARG A 400 0.62 -19.70 -20.23
N LEU A 401 0.09 -19.39 -21.42
CA LEU A 401 -0.99 -18.44 -21.63
C LEU A 401 -2.35 -19.14 -21.48
N ASP A 402 -3.29 -18.48 -20.77
CA ASP A 402 -4.68 -18.94 -20.72
C ASP A 402 -5.42 -18.58 -22.01
N GLU A 403 -5.74 -19.61 -22.79
CA GLU A 403 -6.44 -19.50 -24.07
C GLU A 403 -7.79 -18.74 -23.98
N ARG A 404 -8.47 -18.84 -22.86
CA ARG A 404 -9.76 -18.18 -22.66
C ARG A 404 -9.63 -16.65 -22.63
N ARG A 405 -8.48 -16.14 -22.22
CA ARG A 405 -8.22 -14.70 -22.09
C ARG A 405 -7.76 -14.06 -23.38
N TRP A 406 -7.42 -14.87 -24.39
CA TRP A 406 -6.91 -14.35 -25.66
C TRP A 406 -7.83 -13.30 -26.31
N PRO A 407 -9.16 -13.50 -26.45
CA PRO A 407 -10.03 -12.48 -27.03
C PRO A 407 -10.04 -11.15 -26.24
N MET A 408 -9.91 -11.20 -24.92
CA MET A 408 -9.78 -10.01 -24.09
C MET A 408 -8.45 -9.30 -24.38
N LEU A 409 -7.33 -10.03 -24.42
CA LEU A 409 -6.01 -9.46 -24.71
C LEU A 409 -5.97 -8.80 -26.08
N VAL A 410 -6.55 -9.44 -27.10
CA VAL A 410 -6.68 -8.84 -28.45
C VAL A 410 -7.39 -7.48 -28.36
N ARG A 411 -8.54 -7.42 -27.68
CA ARG A 411 -9.27 -6.14 -27.53
C ARG A 411 -8.42 -5.04 -26.88
N GLN A 412 -7.66 -5.37 -25.83
CA GLN A 412 -6.85 -4.40 -25.10
C GLN A 412 -5.65 -3.90 -25.93
N VAL A 413 -4.99 -4.78 -26.68
CA VAL A 413 -3.92 -4.37 -27.59
C VAL A 413 -4.45 -3.50 -28.72
N GLU A 414 -5.57 -3.91 -29.33
CA GLU A 414 -6.20 -3.13 -30.41
C GLU A 414 -6.69 -1.76 -29.92
N ALA A 415 -7.21 -1.66 -28.68
CA ALA A 415 -7.58 -0.40 -28.08
C ALA A 415 -6.36 0.52 -27.90
N ALA A 416 -5.24 0.00 -27.39
CA ALA A 416 -4.00 0.76 -27.28
C ALA A 416 -3.52 1.27 -28.66
N ILE A 417 -3.54 0.41 -29.67
CA ILE A 417 -3.14 0.76 -31.06
C ILE A 417 -4.09 1.79 -31.69
N ALA A 418 -5.38 1.71 -31.41
CA ALA A 418 -6.36 2.65 -31.93
C ALA A 418 -6.22 4.06 -31.33
N HIS A 419 -5.91 4.15 -30.04
CA HIS A 419 -6.00 5.39 -29.27
C HIS A 419 -4.66 6.05 -28.92
N TRP A 420 -3.51 5.41 -29.15
CA TRP A 420 -2.21 5.96 -28.72
C TRP A 420 -1.90 7.36 -29.29
N ARG A 421 -2.51 7.75 -30.42
CA ARG A 421 -2.35 9.08 -31.01
C ARG A 421 -3.25 10.17 -30.39
N GLU A 422 -4.17 9.78 -29.53
CA GLU A 422 -5.03 10.70 -28.82
C GLU A 422 -4.35 11.22 -27.54
N PRO A 423 -4.69 12.44 -27.06
CA PRO A 423 -4.27 12.92 -25.75
C PRO A 423 -5.07 12.23 -24.64
N ASP A 424 -4.51 12.20 -23.42
CA ASP A 424 -5.14 11.64 -22.23
C ASP A 424 -4.83 12.46 -20.97
N GLN A 425 -5.20 11.97 -19.77
CA GLN A 425 -4.91 12.63 -18.49
C GLN A 425 -3.57 12.21 -17.87
N GLY A 426 -2.89 11.24 -18.49
CA GLY A 426 -1.60 10.73 -18.03
C GLY A 426 -1.64 9.93 -16.75
N LEU A 427 -0.51 9.34 -16.42
CA LEU A 427 -0.30 8.45 -15.28
C LEU A 427 -0.59 9.12 -13.92
N TRP A 428 -0.43 10.44 -13.84
CA TRP A 428 -0.61 11.21 -12.60
C TRP A 428 -2.03 11.77 -12.40
N GLU A 429 -2.99 11.38 -13.27
CA GLU A 429 -4.41 11.74 -13.10
C GLU A 429 -4.65 13.25 -13.11
N VAL A 430 -3.92 13.98 -13.96
CA VAL A 430 -4.04 15.43 -14.00
C VAL A 430 -5.49 15.85 -14.25
N ARG A 431 -5.96 16.86 -13.52
CA ARG A 431 -7.30 17.46 -13.70
C ARG A 431 -7.25 18.66 -14.67
N GLY A 432 -6.08 18.95 -15.21
CA GLY A 432 -5.85 19.89 -16.28
C GLY A 432 -6.25 19.36 -17.67
N PRO A 433 -5.90 20.05 -18.76
CA PRO A 433 -6.22 19.61 -20.12
C PRO A 433 -5.47 18.33 -20.49
N ALA A 434 -6.15 17.45 -21.24
CA ALA A 434 -5.53 16.23 -21.79
C ALA A 434 -4.34 16.57 -22.69
N ARG A 435 -3.23 15.82 -22.55
CA ARG A 435 -1.97 16.03 -23.27
C ARG A 435 -1.47 14.72 -23.89
N HIS A 436 -0.47 14.82 -24.77
CA HIS A 436 0.27 13.66 -25.28
C HIS A 436 1.39 13.30 -24.28
N PHE A 437 1.02 12.74 -23.13
CA PHE A 437 2.00 12.35 -22.11
C PHE A 437 2.93 11.26 -22.64
N THR A 438 4.24 11.48 -22.46
CA THR A 438 5.28 10.55 -22.93
C THR A 438 5.12 9.17 -22.28
N ALA A 439 4.86 9.10 -20.98
CA ALA A 439 4.61 7.84 -20.28
C ALA A 439 3.40 7.08 -20.85
N SER A 440 2.28 7.74 -21.13
CA SER A 440 1.10 7.11 -21.74
C SER A 440 1.44 6.47 -23.09
N LYS A 441 2.24 7.16 -23.93
CA LYS A 441 2.68 6.61 -25.22
C LYS A 441 3.63 5.42 -25.04
N VAL A 442 4.55 5.50 -24.08
CA VAL A 442 5.44 4.37 -23.72
C VAL A 442 4.61 3.16 -23.30
N PHE A 443 3.57 3.35 -22.47
CA PHE A 443 2.72 2.23 -22.06
C PHE A 443 1.81 1.70 -23.19
N CYS A 444 1.39 2.53 -24.15
CA CYS A 444 0.78 2.03 -25.37
C CYS A 444 1.75 1.16 -26.18
N TRP A 445 3.04 1.54 -26.24
CA TRP A 445 4.09 0.69 -26.79
C TRP A 445 4.22 -0.62 -26.03
N VAL A 446 4.22 -0.58 -24.69
CA VAL A 446 4.26 -1.78 -23.85
C VAL A 446 3.11 -2.72 -24.22
N ALA A 447 1.88 -2.20 -24.38
CA ALA A 447 0.73 -3.00 -24.78
C ALA A 447 0.97 -3.72 -26.12
N ALA A 448 1.43 -3.00 -27.12
CA ALA A 448 1.71 -3.57 -28.47
C ALA A 448 2.89 -4.55 -28.44
N ASP A 449 3.98 -4.22 -27.74
CA ASP A 449 5.17 -5.09 -27.61
C ASP A 449 4.86 -6.39 -26.86
N ARG A 450 4.20 -6.28 -25.68
CA ARG A 450 3.80 -7.46 -24.89
C ARG A 450 2.75 -8.28 -25.63
N GLY A 451 1.81 -7.62 -26.30
CA GLY A 451 0.84 -8.25 -27.19
C GLY A 451 1.52 -9.08 -28.29
N ALA A 452 2.48 -8.51 -29.02
CA ALA A 452 3.24 -9.20 -30.05
C ALA A 452 4.01 -10.41 -29.50
N LYS A 453 4.63 -10.27 -28.33
CA LYS A 453 5.34 -11.37 -27.64
C LYS A 453 4.39 -12.49 -27.20
N LEU A 454 3.21 -12.15 -26.68
CA LEU A 454 2.18 -13.13 -26.30
C LEU A 454 1.59 -13.84 -27.51
N ALA A 455 1.33 -13.12 -28.62
CA ALA A 455 0.89 -13.69 -29.89
C ALA A 455 1.93 -14.69 -30.46
N GLN A 456 3.21 -14.32 -30.38
CA GLN A 456 4.32 -15.21 -30.81
C GLN A 456 4.40 -16.48 -29.96
N LEU A 457 4.25 -16.38 -28.63
CA LEU A 457 4.20 -17.54 -27.72
C LEU A 457 3.02 -18.46 -28.03
N ARG A 458 1.92 -17.91 -28.53
CA ARG A 458 0.74 -18.66 -28.95
C ARG A 458 0.85 -19.28 -30.36
N GLY A 459 1.76 -18.79 -31.20
CA GLY A 459 1.84 -19.16 -32.62
C GLY A 459 0.83 -18.39 -33.49
N ASP A 460 0.38 -17.22 -33.06
CA ASP A 460 -0.47 -16.30 -33.81
C ASP A 460 0.40 -15.30 -34.57
N ASP A 461 0.93 -15.73 -35.72
CA ASP A 461 1.90 -14.96 -36.49
C ASP A 461 1.29 -13.66 -37.07
N GLU A 462 -0.01 -13.64 -37.34
CA GLU A 462 -0.72 -12.47 -37.90
C GLU A 462 -0.73 -11.33 -36.89
N HIS A 463 -1.25 -11.58 -35.69
CA HIS A 463 -1.23 -10.59 -34.63
C HIS A 463 0.19 -10.22 -34.19
N ALA A 464 1.10 -11.20 -34.11
CA ALA A 464 2.49 -10.92 -33.74
C ALA A 464 3.16 -9.93 -34.70
N ALA A 465 2.98 -10.11 -36.02
CA ALA A 465 3.54 -9.20 -37.00
C ALA A 465 2.87 -7.83 -37.03
N ALA A 466 1.52 -7.77 -36.93
CA ALA A 466 0.76 -6.54 -36.94
C ALA A 466 1.08 -5.68 -35.70
N TRP A 467 1.09 -6.28 -34.52
CA TRP A 467 1.35 -5.56 -33.26
C TRP A 467 2.82 -5.18 -33.10
N ARG A 468 3.77 -5.97 -33.63
CA ARG A 468 5.18 -5.58 -33.70
C ARG A 468 5.35 -4.32 -34.55
N LYS A 469 4.72 -4.27 -35.72
CA LYS A 469 4.74 -3.08 -36.58
C LYS A 469 4.17 -1.84 -35.85
N ALA A 470 3.05 -2.01 -35.13
CA ALA A 470 2.46 -0.91 -34.35
C ALA A 470 3.40 -0.48 -33.22
N ALA A 471 4.03 -1.43 -32.51
CA ALA A 471 5.03 -1.11 -31.49
C ALA A 471 6.21 -0.32 -32.07
N ASP A 472 6.74 -0.72 -33.22
CA ASP A 472 7.84 -0.03 -33.89
C ASP A 472 7.44 1.41 -34.29
N GLU A 473 6.18 1.61 -34.72
CA GLU A 473 5.64 2.94 -35.08
C GLU A 473 5.52 3.84 -33.82
N ILE A 474 4.94 3.32 -32.74
CA ILE A 474 4.84 4.04 -31.46
C ILE A 474 6.23 4.40 -30.92
N HIS A 475 7.15 3.44 -30.96
CA HIS A 475 8.53 3.64 -30.52
C HIS A 475 9.21 4.78 -31.30
N ALA A 476 9.09 4.78 -32.60
CA ALA A 476 9.67 5.81 -33.47
C ALA A 476 9.08 7.20 -33.17
N ASP A 477 7.77 7.28 -32.96
CA ASP A 477 7.06 8.53 -32.67
C ASP A 477 7.49 9.11 -31.30
N VAL A 478 7.52 8.29 -30.24
CA VAL A 478 7.97 8.71 -28.91
C VAL A 478 9.43 9.18 -28.95
N CYS A 479 10.30 8.46 -29.65
CA CYS A 479 11.70 8.85 -29.81
C CYS A 479 11.87 10.18 -30.57
N ALA A 480 10.94 10.50 -31.47
CA ALA A 480 11.00 11.73 -32.27
C ALA A 480 10.39 12.96 -31.56
N HIS A 481 9.40 12.77 -30.69
CA HIS A 481 8.61 13.87 -30.13
C HIS A 481 8.64 13.95 -28.61
N GLY A 482 9.06 12.91 -27.91
CA GLY A 482 9.05 12.81 -26.44
C GLY A 482 10.31 13.36 -25.76
N THR A 483 11.32 13.82 -26.52
CA THR A 483 12.58 14.34 -25.97
C THR A 483 12.81 15.81 -26.28
N ASP A 484 13.55 16.48 -25.40
CA ASP A 484 14.07 17.84 -25.64
C ASP A 484 15.37 17.82 -26.50
N ASP A 485 15.92 19.02 -26.74
CA ASP A 485 17.18 19.18 -27.52
C ASP A 485 18.42 18.53 -26.86
N ARG A 486 18.32 18.18 -25.55
CA ARG A 486 19.37 17.46 -24.81
C ARG A 486 19.24 15.93 -24.97
N GLY A 487 18.18 15.46 -25.63
CA GLY A 487 17.83 14.05 -25.67
C GLY A 487 17.19 13.54 -24.39
N VAL A 488 16.69 14.40 -23.51
CA VAL A 488 16.01 14.07 -22.25
C VAL A 488 14.52 13.88 -22.51
N PHE A 489 13.95 12.78 -22.05
CA PHE A 489 12.51 12.52 -22.15
C PHE A 489 11.74 13.48 -21.24
N CYS A 490 10.74 14.16 -21.81
CA CYS A 490 9.91 15.15 -21.16
C CYS A 490 8.56 14.59 -20.75
N GLN A 491 7.82 15.32 -19.91
CA GLN A 491 6.52 14.95 -19.40
C GLN A 491 5.52 14.64 -20.52
N HIS A 492 5.37 15.53 -21.48
CA HIS A 492 4.50 15.38 -22.65
C HIS A 492 5.14 16.00 -23.89
N TYR A 493 4.60 15.72 -25.06
CA TYR A 493 5.06 16.34 -26.29
C TYR A 493 4.92 17.87 -26.20
N GLN A 494 5.85 18.62 -26.77
CA GLN A 494 5.86 20.08 -26.79
C GLN A 494 6.14 20.76 -25.44
N THR A 495 6.75 20.05 -24.49
CA THR A 495 7.29 20.63 -23.25
C THR A 495 8.74 20.24 -23.05
N THR A 496 9.44 20.96 -22.17
CA THR A 496 10.77 20.57 -21.65
C THR A 496 10.69 20.20 -20.17
N ALA A 497 9.50 20.22 -19.57
CA ALA A 497 9.29 19.85 -18.18
C ALA A 497 9.64 18.36 -17.96
N LEU A 498 10.35 18.10 -16.85
CA LEU A 498 10.71 16.75 -16.43
C LEU A 498 9.53 16.05 -15.75
N ASP A 499 9.51 14.74 -15.85
CA ASP A 499 8.53 13.88 -15.19
C ASP A 499 9.18 12.57 -14.72
N ALA A 500 8.98 12.22 -13.46
CA ALA A 500 9.56 11.03 -12.85
C ALA A 500 9.09 9.73 -13.50
N SER A 501 7.94 9.72 -14.19
CA SER A 501 7.47 8.54 -14.95
C SER A 501 8.41 8.14 -16.09
N ALA A 502 9.27 9.05 -16.57
CA ALA A 502 10.30 8.74 -17.55
C ALA A 502 11.38 7.77 -17.01
N LEU A 503 11.52 7.63 -15.67
CA LEU A 503 12.36 6.61 -15.03
C LEU A 503 11.88 5.18 -15.36
N LEU A 504 10.63 5.00 -15.76
CA LEU A 504 10.09 3.70 -16.16
C LEU A 504 10.57 3.24 -17.54
N ILE A 505 11.03 4.14 -18.39
CA ILE A 505 11.50 3.83 -19.77
C ILE A 505 12.48 2.66 -19.81
N PRO A 506 13.60 2.66 -19.07
CA PRO A 506 14.50 1.50 -19.03
C PRO A 506 13.86 0.30 -18.30
N LEU A 507 13.03 0.51 -17.30
CA LEU A 507 12.47 -0.56 -16.47
C LEU A 507 11.45 -1.42 -17.25
N VAL A 508 10.68 -0.81 -18.17
CA VAL A 508 9.77 -1.54 -19.06
C VAL A 508 10.46 -2.03 -20.34
N GLY A 509 11.74 -1.68 -20.52
CA GLY A 509 12.55 -2.08 -21.69
C GLY A 509 12.14 -1.37 -22.99
N PHE A 510 11.63 -0.14 -22.90
CA PHE A 510 11.33 0.71 -24.06
C PHE A 510 12.61 1.07 -24.82
N LEU A 511 13.66 1.46 -24.11
CA LEU A 511 15.02 1.62 -24.58
C LEU A 511 15.99 0.86 -23.69
N PRO A 512 17.12 0.38 -24.25
CA PRO A 512 18.15 -0.28 -23.44
C PRO A 512 18.83 0.74 -22.49
N PRO A 513 19.32 0.30 -21.33
CA PRO A 513 19.97 1.18 -20.37
C PRO A 513 21.21 1.92 -20.89
N GLU A 514 21.83 1.40 -21.95
CA GLU A 514 23.01 1.96 -22.61
C GLU A 514 22.67 3.10 -23.58
N ASP A 515 21.40 3.31 -23.90
CA ASP A 515 20.96 4.40 -24.78
C ASP A 515 21.27 5.76 -24.12
N GLU A 516 21.90 6.66 -24.87
CA GLU A 516 22.33 7.96 -24.35
C GLU A 516 21.16 8.80 -23.82
N ARG A 517 19.97 8.66 -24.41
CA ARG A 517 18.74 9.35 -23.97
C ARG A 517 18.24 8.86 -22.62
N VAL A 518 18.35 7.54 -22.37
CA VAL A 518 18.01 6.94 -21.07
C VAL A 518 18.95 7.50 -20.00
N ARG A 519 20.25 7.46 -20.26
CA ARG A 519 21.24 7.99 -19.34
C ARG A 519 21.04 9.50 -19.08
N ALA A 520 20.81 10.28 -20.14
CA ALA A 520 20.55 11.72 -20.02
C ALA A 520 19.29 12.00 -19.18
N THR A 521 18.22 11.26 -19.41
CA THR A 521 16.95 11.43 -18.68
C THR A 521 17.09 11.07 -17.21
N VAL A 522 17.69 9.92 -16.88
CA VAL A 522 17.86 9.49 -15.48
C VAL A 522 18.72 10.49 -14.71
N LEU A 523 19.81 11.00 -15.32
CA LEU A 523 20.67 11.98 -14.67
C LEU A 523 19.99 13.35 -14.55
N ALA A 524 19.25 13.80 -15.56
CA ALA A 524 18.47 15.05 -15.49
C ALA A 524 17.44 15.00 -14.36
N ILE A 525 16.67 13.91 -14.24
CA ILE A 525 15.72 13.73 -13.12
C ILE A 525 16.47 13.75 -11.79
N ALA A 526 17.59 13.04 -11.68
CA ALA A 526 18.37 12.95 -10.46
C ALA A 526 18.98 14.29 -10.02
N ASP A 527 19.24 15.21 -10.95
CA ASP A 527 19.92 16.48 -10.68
C ASP A 527 18.94 17.69 -10.66
N GLU A 528 17.82 17.64 -11.43
CA GLU A 528 16.94 18.77 -11.63
C GLU A 528 15.53 18.56 -11.02
N LEU A 529 15.05 17.31 -10.88
CA LEU A 529 13.73 17.00 -10.36
C LEU A 529 13.75 16.47 -8.92
N THR A 530 14.78 16.82 -8.17
CA THR A 530 14.94 16.40 -6.76
C THR A 530 15.08 17.57 -5.83
N GLU A 531 14.74 17.33 -4.57
CA GLU A 531 15.11 18.18 -3.45
C GLU A 531 15.57 17.31 -2.28
N ASP A 532 16.71 17.61 -1.69
CA ASP A 532 17.40 16.74 -0.74
C ASP A 532 17.45 15.28 -1.26
N GLU A 533 17.74 15.09 -2.57
CA GLU A 533 17.80 13.81 -3.30
C GLU A 533 16.46 13.06 -3.40
N LEU A 534 15.37 13.57 -2.81
CA LEU A 534 14.03 13.01 -2.95
C LEU A 534 13.36 13.55 -4.22
N VAL A 535 12.65 12.69 -4.94
CA VAL A 535 12.14 12.96 -6.29
C VAL A 535 10.71 13.47 -6.25
N PHE A 536 10.44 14.62 -6.89
CA PHE A 536 9.08 15.06 -7.23
C PHE A 536 8.53 14.26 -8.42
N ARG A 537 7.22 14.10 -8.52
CA ARG A 537 6.66 13.50 -9.74
C ARG A 537 6.84 14.44 -10.95
N TYR A 538 6.69 15.73 -10.78
CA TYR A 538 7.01 16.83 -11.71
C TYR A 538 7.15 18.12 -10.90
N ARG A 539 7.56 19.22 -11.54
CA ARG A 539 7.52 20.54 -10.90
C ARG A 539 6.13 21.16 -11.14
N VAL A 540 5.41 21.47 -10.06
CA VAL A 540 4.04 22.04 -10.14
C VAL A 540 4.02 23.39 -10.83
N GLU A 541 5.12 24.16 -10.77
CA GLU A 541 5.28 25.46 -11.42
C GLU A 541 5.42 25.33 -12.95
N GLU A 542 5.80 24.16 -13.45
CA GLU A 542 6.03 23.86 -14.87
C GLU A 542 4.88 23.05 -15.48
N THR A 543 3.92 22.59 -14.67
CA THR A 543 2.86 21.66 -15.08
C THR A 543 1.49 22.24 -14.77
N ASP A 544 0.62 22.33 -15.80
CA ASP A 544 -0.81 22.65 -15.62
C ASP A 544 -1.58 21.38 -15.27
N ASP A 545 -1.55 20.99 -14.00
CA ASP A 545 -2.22 19.79 -13.48
C ASP A 545 -3.66 20.05 -12.98
N GLY A 546 -4.11 21.31 -13.04
CA GLY A 546 -5.44 21.73 -12.61
C GLY A 546 -5.58 22.00 -11.11
N PHE A 547 -4.47 22.06 -10.36
CA PHE A 547 -4.43 22.37 -8.93
C PHE A 547 -3.57 23.59 -8.64
N SER A 548 -3.82 24.20 -7.47
CA SER A 548 -2.96 25.23 -6.90
C SER A 548 -2.17 24.66 -5.70
N GLY A 549 -0.99 25.21 -5.44
CA GLY A 549 -0.19 24.88 -4.26
C GLY A 549 1.01 23.96 -4.54
N GLU A 550 1.81 23.76 -3.49
CA GLU A 550 3.01 22.92 -3.49
C GLU A 550 2.65 21.45 -3.25
N GLU A 551 3.61 20.57 -3.48
CA GLU A 551 3.49 19.13 -3.32
C GLU A 551 4.75 18.59 -2.65
N GLY A 552 4.64 17.48 -1.91
CA GLY A 552 5.77 16.76 -1.36
C GLY A 552 6.52 15.94 -2.41
N THR A 553 7.58 15.26 -2.00
CA THR A 553 8.31 14.35 -2.87
C THR A 553 7.69 12.96 -2.82
N PHE A 554 7.50 12.36 -4.00
CA PHE A 554 6.90 11.04 -4.10
C PHE A 554 7.88 9.93 -3.74
N THR A 555 7.55 9.17 -2.71
CA THR A 555 8.38 8.04 -2.22
C THR A 555 8.63 7.01 -3.33
N ILE A 556 7.61 6.70 -4.13
CA ILE A 556 7.75 5.77 -5.24
C ILE A 556 8.71 6.26 -6.32
N CYS A 557 8.65 7.55 -6.70
CA CYS A 557 9.53 8.14 -7.70
C CYS A 557 10.99 8.06 -7.26
N SER A 558 11.25 8.27 -5.97
CA SER A 558 12.57 8.14 -5.37
C SER A 558 13.10 6.69 -5.44
N PHE A 559 12.25 5.67 -5.21
CA PHE A 559 12.63 4.26 -5.42
C PHE A 559 12.77 3.89 -6.90
N TRP A 560 11.99 4.49 -7.81
CA TRP A 560 12.21 4.31 -9.25
C TRP A 560 13.58 4.86 -9.67
N LEU A 561 13.98 6.01 -9.11
CA LEU A 561 15.30 6.56 -9.37
C LEU A 561 16.41 5.61 -8.90
N VAL A 562 16.28 4.95 -7.73
CA VAL A 562 17.22 3.91 -7.30
C VAL A 562 17.34 2.80 -8.37
N SER A 563 16.20 2.33 -8.88
CA SER A 563 16.19 1.27 -9.91
C SER A 563 16.81 1.75 -11.22
N ALA A 564 16.44 2.94 -11.69
CA ALA A 564 16.94 3.50 -12.95
C ALA A 564 18.45 3.83 -12.88
N LEU A 565 18.94 4.37 -11.76
CA LEU A 565 20.38 4.57 -11.52
C LEU A 565 21.15 3.23 -11.53
N THR A 566 20.55 2.18 -10.97
CA THR A 566 21.14 0.84 -10.98
C THR A 566 21.27 0.33 -12.43
N GLU A 567 20.23 0.48 -13.25
CA GLU A 567 20.22 0.06 -14.66
C GLU A 567 21.30 0.79 -15.48
N ILE A 568 21.46 2.11 -15.33
CA ILE A 568 22.48 2.87 -16.07
C ILE A 568 23.90 2.76 -15.50
N GLY A 569 24.10 1.90 -14.48
CA GLY A 569 25.40 1.60 -13.88
C GLY A 569 25.89 2.56 -12.80
N GLU A 570 25.08 3.56 -12.40
CA GLU A 570 25.36 4.53 -11.31
C GLU A 570 25.11 3.91 -9.91
N VAL A 571 25.60 2.70 -9.68
CA VAL A 571 25.26 1.86 -8.51
C VAL A 571 25.66 2.50 -7.18
N ALA A 572 26.74 3.26 -7.13
CA ALA A 572 27.15 3.95 -5.89
C ALA A 572 26.12 5.01 -5.49
N ARG A 573 25.61 5.79 -6.47
CA ARG A 573 24.56 6.78 -6.26
C ARG A 573 23.22 6.12 -5.91
N ALA A 574 22.87 5.05 -6.61
CA ALA A 574 21.68 4.24 -6.32
C ALA A 574 21.69 3.71 -4.88
N ARG A 575 22.84 3.21 -4.41
CA ARG A 575 23.00 2.70 -3.04
C ARG A 575 22.82 3.81 -2.00
N ALA A 576 23.49 4.94 -2.18
CA ALA A 576 23.40 6.07 -1.25
C ALA A 576 21.94 6.55 -1.12
N LEU A 577 21.23 6.70 -2.25
CA LEU A 577 19.83 7.06 -2.26
C LEU A 577 18.96 5.99 -1.60
N CYS A 578 19.19 4.70 -1.89
CA CYS A 578 18.45 3.59 -1.26
C CYS A 578 18.61 3.61 0.27
N GLU A 579 19.84 3.75 0.78
CA GLU A 579 20.11 3.82 2.22
C GLU A 579 19.43 5.03 2.87
N LYS A 580 19.43 6.17 2.19
CA LYS A 580 18.71 7.37 2.61
C LYS A 580 17.21 7.13 2.68
N LEU A 581 16.60 6.56 1.64
CA LEU A 581 15.17 6.22 1.63
C LEU A 581 14.78 5.22 2.72
N LEU A 582 15.63 4.22 2.98
CA LEU A 582 15.42 3.26 4.06
C LEU A 582 15.51 3.92 5.45
N SER A 583 16.26 5.02 5.59
CA SER A 583 16.34 5.78 6.84
C SER A 583 15.08 6.60 7.14
N TYR A 584 14.31 6.96 6.12
CA TYR A 584 13.00 7.62 6.26
C TYR A 584 11.85 6.67 6.64
N ALA A 585 12.08 5.35 6.65
CA ALA A 585 11.07 4.42 7.14
C ALA A 585 10.53 4.87 8.51
N SER A 586 9.22 4.77 8.71
CA SER A 586 8.62 5.02 10.03
C SER A 586 9.28 4.15 11.11
N PRO A 587 9.14 4.45 12.39
CA PRO A 587 9.64 3.60 13.47
C PRO A 587 9.16 2.14 13.40
N LEU A 588 8.06 1.91 12.66
CA LEU A 588 7.45 0.60 12.41
C LEU A 588 7.76 0.05 11.00
N PHE A 589 8.69 0.68 10.25
CA PHE A 589 9.10 0.32 8.89
C PHE A 589 7.98 0.43 7.86
N LEU A 590 7.06 1.39 8.04
CA LEU A 590 5.98 1.71 7.10
C LEU A 590 6.30 3.00 6.34
N TYR A 591 5.66 3.18 5.19
CA TYR A 591 5.79 4.37 4.34
C TYR A 591 4.42 4.92 3.99
N ALA A 592 4.34 6.26 3.97
CA ALA A 592 3.25 6.99 3.33
C ALA A 592 3.55 7.19 1.84
N GLU A 593 2.71 7.93 1.18
CA GLU A 593 2.83 8.30 -0.23
C GLU A 593 4.02 9.20 -0.49
N GLU A 594 4.16 10.22 0.34
CA GLU A 594 5.13 11.29 0.16
C GLU A 594 5.98 11.52 1.41
N ILE A 595 7.09 12.21 1.19
CA ILE A 595 8.00 12.69 2.23
C ILE A 595 8.25 14.17 1.96
N ASP A 596 8.04 15.00 2.96
CA ASP A 596 8.44 16.42 2.93
C ASP A 596 9.98 16.50 2.93
N PRO A 597 10.61 17.04 1.87
CA PRO A 597 12.06 17.07 1.75
C PRO A 597 12.74 17.93 2.81
N HIS A 598 12.04 18.92 3.37
CA HIS A 598 12.61 19.83 4.36
C HIS A 598 12.61 19.26 5.79
N SER A 599 11.54 18.56 6.16
CA SER A 599 11.36 18.06 7.53
C SER A 599 11.50 16.55 7.67
N GLY A 600 11.49 15.79 6.56
CA GLY A 600 11.46 14.33 6.55
C GLY A 600 10.13 13.74 7.06
N ARG A 601 9.07 14.54 7.19
CA ARG A 601 7.74 14.07 7.62
C ARG A 601 7.06 13.31 6.51
N HIS A 602 6.36 12.24 6.88
CA HIS A 602 5.49 11.52 5.96
C HIS A 602 4.22 12.32 5.69
N LEU A 603 3.80 12.34 4.43
CA LEU A 603 2.63 13.02 3.91
C LEU A 603 1.80 12.07 3.05
N GLY A 604 0.53 12.42 2.80
CA GLY A 604 -0.38 11.60 2.00
C GLY A 604 -0.88 10.36 2.72
N ASN A 605 -1.57 9.51 1.99
CA ASN A 605 -2.25 8.33 2.54
C ASN A 605 -1.28 7.24 3.03
N PHE A 606 -1.71 6.48 4.06
CA PHE A 606 -0.83 5.61 4.84
C PHE A 606 -1.50 4.31 5.32
N PRO A 607 -0.73 3.16 5.38
CA PRO A 607 0.49 2.96 4.62
C PRO A 607 0.15 2.83 3.13
N GLN A 608 1.04 3.30 2.24
CA GLN A 608 0.79 3.26 0.80
C GLN A 608 1.41 2.02 0.17
N ALA A 609 0.59 1.26 -0.58
CA ALA A 609 1.01 0.04 -1.26
C ALA A 609 2.13 0.29 -2.28
N PHE A 610 1.97 1.32 -3.10
CA PHE A 610 2.88 1.61 -4.20
C PHE A 610 4.29 1.95 -3.72
N SER A 611 4.43 2.69 -2.61
CA SER A 611 5.72 2.96 -1.95
C SER A 611 6.41 1.66 -1.49
N HIS A 612 5.65 0.73 -0.90
CA HIS A 612 6.17 -0.57 -0.46
C HIS A 612 6.54 -1.50 -1.62
N LEU A 613 5.80 -1.44 -2.74
CA LEU A 613 6.12 -2.18 -3.98
C LEU A 613 7.43 -1.68 -4.59
N ALA A 614 7.56 -0.36 -4.73
CA ALA A 614 8.77 0.25 -5.29
C ALA A 614 10.00 -0.02 -4.42
N LEU A 615 9.85 0.02 -3.09
CA LEU A 615 10.91 -0.39 -2.16
C LEU A 615 11.38 -1.82 -2.42
N ILE A 616 10.45 -2.79 -2.50
CA ILE A 616 10.81 -4.20 -2.74
C ILE A 616 11.59 -4.30 -4.05
N ASN A 617 11.08 -3.68 -5.10
CA ASN A 617 11.68 -3.76 -6.42
C ASN A 617 13.09 -3.14 -6.46
N ALA A 618 13.24 -1.92 -5.92
CA ALA A 618 14.52 -1.20 -5.90
C ALA A 618 15.58 -1.92 -5.05
N VAL A 619 15.20 -2.35 -3.85
CA VAL A 619 16.11 -3.04 -2.92
C VAL A 619 16.58 -4.38 -3.49
N ILE A 620 15.67 -5.19 -4.04
CA ILE A 620 16.05 -6.47 -4.65
C ILE A 620 16.91 -6.25 -5.90
N HIS A 621 16.58 -5.25 -6.72
CA HIS A 621 17.36 -4.91 -7.91
C HIS A 621 18.81 -4.58 -7.54
N LEU A 622 19.00 -3.71 -6.56
CA LEU A 622 20.32 -3.30 -6.09
C LEU A 622 21.11 -4.47 -5.45
N ILE A 623 20.46 -5.31 -4.62
CA ILE A 623 21.10 -6.50 -4.04
C ILE A 623 21.59 -7.44 -5.14
N ARG A 624 20.76 -7.71 -6.16
CA ARG A 624 21.16 -8.58 -7.29
C ARG A 624 22.33 -8.01 -8.10
N GLU A 625 22.38 -6.68 -8.26
CA GLU A 625 23.50 -6.04 -8.93
C GLU A 625 24.80 -6.17 -8.13
N ASP A 626 24.75 -6.03 -6.81
CA ASP A 626 25.89 -6.26 -5.93
C ASP A 626 26.40 -7.71 -5.98
N GLU A 627 25.48 -8.67 -5.99
CA GLU A 627 25.82 -10.09 -6.10
C GLU A 627 26.50 -10.37 -7.45
N ARG A 628 25.97 -9.80 -8.56
CA ARG A 628 26.57 -9.93 -9.90
C ARG A 628 27.99 -9.35 -9.95
N ARG A 629 28.22 -8.16 -9.41
CA ARG A 629 29.55 -7.51 -9.35
C ARG A 629 30.52 -8.30 -8.49
N SER A 630 30.08 -8.81 -7.36
CA SER A 630 30.90 -9.63 -6.47
C SER A 630 31.30 -10.95 -7.12
N ALA A 631 30.39 -11.60 -7.83
CA ALA A 631 30.65 -12.83 -8.58
C ALA A 631 31.61 -12.59 -9.77
N GLY A 632 31.43 -11.47 -10.48
CA GLY A 632 32.31 -11.05 -11.59
C GLY A 632 33.72 -10.73 -11.10
N ALA A 633 33.86 -10.08 -9.93
CA ALA A 633 35.16 -9.81 -9.33
C ALA A 633 35.87 -11.09 -8.84
N ALA A 634 35.12 -12.10 -8.39
CA ALA A 634 35.66 -13.39 -7.94
C ALA A 634 36.07 -14.29 -9.12
N SER A 635 35.53 -14.08 -10.32
CA SER A 635 35.80 -14.89 -11.53
C SER A 635 36.88 -14.32 -12.45
N SER A 636 37.56 -13.21 -12.09
CA SER A 636 38.62 -12.62 -12.91
C SER A 636 40.03 -12.96 -12.42
N PRO A 637 40.69 -13.95 -13.10
CA PRO A 637 42.01 -13.68 -13.64
C PRO A 637 41.94 -13.78 -15.18
N GLY A 638 41.89 -12.61 -15.82
CA GLY A 638 42.29 -12.42 -17.22
C GLY A 638 41.34 -12.86 -18.31
N LEU A 639 40.87 -11.84 -19.05
CA LEU A 639 40.40 -11.80 -20.43
C LEU A 639 38.91 -11.41 -20.61
N SER A 640 38.82 -10.38 -21.38
CA SER A 640 37.67 -9.58 -21.83
C SER A 640 36.64 -10.32 -22.73
N PRO A 641 35.63 -9.61 -23.22
CA PRO A 641 34.22 -9.86 -22.97
C PRO A 641 33.44 -10.33 -24.18
N ALA A 642 32.23 -10.80 -23.98
CA ALA A 642 31.22 -10.83 -25.04
C ALA A 642 29.80 -10.68 -24.45
N ALA A 643 29.18 -9.65 -24.94
CA ALA A 643 27.76 -9.35 -25.17
C ALA A 643 26.65 -10.24 -24.57
N GLY A 644 25.78 -9.57 -23.83
CA GLY A 644 24.33 -9.64 -23.97
C GLY A 644 23.61 -10.94 -23.62
N ALA A 645 23.03 -11.01 -22.42
CA ALA A 645 21.85 -11.84 -22.20
C ALA A 645 20.99 -11.25 -21.06
N ALA A 646 19.71 -11.05 -21.33
CA ALA A 646 18.69 -10.71 -20.36
C ALA A 646 18.61 -11.76 -19.22
N PRO A 647 18.17 -11.40 -18.01
CA PRO A 647 18.18 -12.29 -16.86
C PRO A 647 17.26 -13.48 -17.08
N ALA A 648 17.85 -14.69 -17.11
CA ALA A 648 17.13 -15.94 -17.10
C ALA A 648 16.61 -16.25 -15.69
N VAL A 649 15.35 -16.60 -15.61
CA VAL A 649 14.74 -17.24 -14.45
C VAL A 649 15.38 -18.61 -14.28
N PRO A 650 15.73 -19.08 -13.04
CA PRO A 650 16.35 -20.38 -12.85
C PRO A 650 15.40 -21.52 -13.27
N GLY A 651 15.72 -22.21 -14.35
CA GLY A 651 15.09 -23.48 -14.71
C GLY A 651 15.69 -24.63 -13.92
N GLU A 652 14.83 -25.56 -13.53
CA GLU A 652 15.16 -26.80 -12.87
C GLU A 652 16.12 -27.67 -13.68
N GLN A 653 17.01 -28.37 -13.01
CA GLN A 653 17.86 -29.41 -13.60
C GLN A 653 17.02 -30.63 -14.02
N PRO A 654 17.29 -31.27 -15.13
CA PRO A 654 16.60 -32.49 -15.51
C PRO A 654 17.08 -33.68 -14.67
N THR A 655 16.14 -34.30 -13.95
CA THR A 655 16.38 -35.61 -13.30
C THR A 655 16.45 -36.69 -14.36
N ALA A 656 17.59 -37.39 -14.40
CA ALA A 656 17.74 -38.65 -15.14
C ALA A 656 16.90 -39.73 -14.45
N GLY A 657 15.97 -40.33 -15.19
CA GLY A 657 15.30 -41.54 -14.78
C GLY A 657 16.08 -42.80 -15.17
N PRO A 658 15.70 -43.98 -14.61
CA PRO A 658 15.68 -45.14 -15.45
C PRO A 658 14.32 -45.38 -16.13
#